data_c319270cfb37e9a6fd3238bcb147e063
#
_entry.id   c319270cfb37e9a6fd3238bcb147e063
#
_cell.length_a   1.000
_cell.length_b   1.000
_cell.length_c   1.000
_cell.angle_alpha   90.00
_cell.angle_beta   90.00
_cell.angle_gamma   90.00
#
_symmetry.space_group_name_H-M   'P 1'
#
loop_
_entity.id
_entity.type
_entity.pdbx_description
1 polymer ?
#
loop_
_entity_poly.entity_id
_entity_poly.type
_entity_poly.pdbx_seq_one_letter_code
_entity_poly.pdbx_strand_id
1 'polypeptide(L)'
;MSFVIGQRWISESENELGLGIVTEVDSRRVGLFFPAAQERRIYASKGAPLVRILFQVGDIIRHIDGRQGKVLQVEINNEIAFYLVQLPDQEEIIIPEMQLAHHIAFGKPQDRLFNAQIDRSDRFALRYRVLQHQQEQFQSSVRGLRGMRAGLIPHQLHIASEVGRRIHPRVLLADEVGLGKTIEAGMILQQQLLSGRTERVLIIVPENLQHQWLVEMLRRFNLHFSLFDEERAMDFDATEETAERNPFESEALIICALDWLIAQPKRAKQVSAADFDLLIVDEAHHLQWSPQQPSAEYLFIQQLSRRIPSVLLLTATPEQLGAESHFARLHLLDPNRFYDYQAFIDEQRNYSAVAEAVQYLLADQPLTVQAQATLTKLLGRNEAQALNENSENNDEVQRHAIKQALIKDLIDRHGTSRVLFRNTRRGVKGFPQRIYHPIGLPAETDKESRIDWLIDFLKQNRNEKVFVICRTAETVLRLEKILREKEAIRTALFHEGMSLQERDRAAAYFADMLQGAQAMLSSAIGSEGRNFQFSNRLVLFDLPDNPDLLEQCIGRLDRIGQARDVHIYVPYINGSAQQRLAQWYHEGLNAFEETCPMGSLLFEKCGQDLQRFLSQPSETTDFSDFIATTLSQRIELKAVLEQGRDRLLEINSAGGTAAQRLAEHIAAQDGTADLKDFALNLFDVIGMEQDDLDDKSLVIRPTATMALPDFPGLKEEGVTLTFEREFALAREEIEFLTWDHPMIRHGIDLIVAGDLGKTAVSLLNNKKLPTGTLLLELIYVVETQAPKALQLTRFLPPSPIRLLLDAKGNDLAPQVSFDKLEKQLGSLDKNMAYKIVKAARAQIEHLLAMAEQTIEERAQSVIEQAKQAAQQTLTAELNRLGALQAVNKNIRQDEIDTLQHILTQSLVCLQQAGWRLDSLRLIVSN
;
A
#
# COMPACT_ATOMS: atom_id res chain seq x y z
N MET A 1 0.20 -27.97 -22.64
CA MET A 1 -1.11 -27.52 -23.14
C MET A 1 -0.83 -26.73 -24.41
N SER A 2 -1.55 -26.97 -25.49
CA SER A 2 -1.42 -26.18 -26.73
C SER A 2 -2.50 -25.09 -26.69
N PHE A 3 -2.10 -23.84 -26.76
CA PHE A 3 -3.03 -22.72 -26.91
C PHE A 3 -3.21 -22.40 -28.40
N VAL A 4 -4.44 -22.15 -28.79
CA VAL A 4 -4.78 -21.75 -30.17
C VAL A 4 -5.71 -20.51 -30.09
N ILE A 5 -5.47 -19.57 -30.99
CA ILE A 5 -6.26 -18.34 -31.09
C ILE A 5 -7.74 -18.70 -31.30
N GLY A 6 -8.63 -18.11 -30.48
CA GLY A 6 -10.05 -18.36 -30.50
C GLY A 6 -10.55 -19.39 -29.48
N GLN A 7 -9.67 -20.14 -28.82
CA GLN A 7 -10.04 -21.01 -27.71
C GLN A 7 -10.56 -20.21 -26.52
N ARG A 8 -11.39 -20.87 -25.69
CA ARG A 8 -11.96 -20.29 -24.48
C ARG A 8 -11.33 -20.90 -23.23
N TRP A 9 -10.80 -20.03 -22.40
CA TRP A 9 -10.10 -20.39 -21.16
C TRP A 9 -10.56 -19.54 -19.99
N ILE A 10 -10.42 -20.06 -18.77
CA ILE A 10 -10.62 -19.32 -17.52
C ILE A 10 -9.30 -19.20 -16.81
N SER A 11 -9.14 -18.09 -16.11
CA SER A 11 -8.09 -17.94 -15.10
C SER A 11 -8.54 -18.54 -13.77
N GLU A 12 -7.80 -19.51 -13.25
CA GLU A 12 -8.07 -20.10 -11.91
C GLU A 12 -7.74 -19.10 -10.80
N SER A 13 -6.87 -18.12 -11.06
CA SER A 13 -6.48 -17.08 -10.11
C SER A 13 -7.38 -15.83 -10.14
N GLU A 14 -8.14 -15.61 -11.23
CA GLU A 14 -8.96 -14.42 -11.46
C GLU A 14 -10.31 -14.81 -12.08
N ASN A 15 -11.09 -15.61 -11.36
CA ASN A 15 -12.40 -16.10 -11.86
C ASN A 15 -13.41 -15.00 -12.19
N GLU A 16 -13.26 -13.84 -11.53
CA GLU A 16 -14.08 -12.65 -11.76
C GLU A 16 -13.96 -12.08 -13.18
N LEU A 17 -12.90 -12.41 -13.90
CA LEU A 17 -12.74 -11.99 -15.30
C LEU A 17 -13.69 -12.70 -16.25
N GLY A 18 -14.22 -13.88 -15.86
CA GLY A 18 -15.09 -14.69 -16.69
C GLY A 18 -14.33 -15.51 -17.74
N LEU A 19 -15.00 -15.77 -18.87
CA LEU A 19 -14.46 -16.61 -19.93
C LEU A 19 -13.62 -15.81 -20.94
N GLY A 20 -12.30 -16.02 -20.91
CA GLY A 20 -11.35 -15.38 -21.82
C GLY A 20 -11.30 -16.03 -23.19
N ILE A 21 -10.88 -15.26 -24.19
CA ILE A 21 -10.59 -15.69 -25.56
C ILE A 21 -9.09 -15.57 -25.77
N VAL A 22 -8.43 -16.62 -26.26
CA VAL A 22 -7.03 -16.54 -26.68
C VAL A 22 -6.93 -15.63 -27.90
N THR A 23 -6.20 -14.53 -27.78
CA THR A 23 -6.01 -13.54 -28.84
C THR A 23 -4.59 -13.57 -29.43
N GLU A 24 -3.63 -14.08 -28.68
CA GLU A 24 -2.22 -14.08 -29.04
C GLU A 24 -1.53 -15.29 -28.42
N VAL A 25 -0.66 -15.94 -29.17
CA VAL A 25 0.13 -17.09 -28.69
C VAL A 25 1.55 -16.98 -29.22
N ASP A 26 2.52 -17.07 -28.30
CA ASP A 26 3.92 -17.25 -28.65
C ASP A 26 4.56 -18.40 -27.86
N SER A 27 5.85 -18.66 -28.08
CA SER A 27 6.56 -19.78 -27.44
C SER A 27 6.56 -19.77 -25.92
N ARG A 28 6.45 -18.59 -25.29
CA ARG A 28 6.55 -18.38 -23.83
C ARG A 28 5.31 -17.77 -23.21
N ARG A 29 4.43 -17.14 -23.99
CA ARG A 29 3.29 -16.37 -23.49
C ARG A 29 2.01 -16.67 -24.27
N VAL A 30 0.90 -16.49 -23.58
CA VAL A 30 -0.43 -16.52 -24.17
C VAL A 30 -1.19 -15.28 -23.72
N GLY A 31 -1.73 -14.51 -24.68
CA GLY A 31 -2.58 -13.38 -24.43
C GLY A 31 -4.05 -13.76 -24.50
N LEU A 32 -4.80 -13.45 -23.43
CA LEU A 32 -6.24 -13.65 -23.36
C LEU A 32 -6.95 -12.29 -23.23
N PHE A 33 -8.04 -12.15 -23.94
CA PHE A 33 -8.99 -11.07 -23.76
C PHE A 33 -10.22 -11.62 -23.03
N PHE A 34 -10.64 -10.96 -21.94
CA PHE A 34 -11.81 -11.30 -21.14
C PHE A 34 -12.96 -10.32 -21.46
N PRO A 35 -13.89 -10.66 -22.35
CA PRO A 35 -14.90 -9.72 -22.81
C PRO A 35 -15.86 -9.26 -21.72
N ALA A 36 -16.13 -10.10 -20.70
CA ALA A 36 -17.01 -9.74 -19.59
C ALA A 36 -16.42 -8.63 -18.71
N ALA A 37 -15.12 -8.67 -18.46
CA ALA A 37 -14.39 -7.67 -17.69
C ALA A 37 -13.78 -6.57 -18.58
N GLN A 38 -13.79 -6.72 -19.91
CA GLN A 38 -13.12 -5.85 -20.88
C GLN A 38 -11.62 -5.68 -20.60
N GLU A 39 -10.99 -6.75 -20.12
CA GLU A 39 -9.59 -6.75 -19.71
C GLU A 39 -8.77 -7.73 -20.54
N ARG A 40 -7.48 -7.40 -20.75
CA ARG A 40 -6.50 -8.27 -21.39
C ARG A 40 -5.49 -8.72 -20.36
N ARG A 41 -5.14 -10.01 -20.40
CA ARG A 41 -4.11 -10.62 -19.55
C ARG A 41 -3.10 -11.37 -20.40
N ILE A 42 -1.85 -11.39 -19.93
CA ILE A 42 -0.78 -12.15 -20.53
C ILE A 42 -0.25 -13.14 -19.51
N TYR A 43 -0.28 -14.41 -19.84
CA TYR A 43 0.20 -15.50 -18.99
C TYR A 43 1.42 -16.17 -19.60
N ALA A 44 2.22 -16.85 -18.77
CA ALA A 44 3.26 -17.74 -19.28
C ALA A 44 2.62 -18.93 -20.01
N SER A 45 3.13 -19.36 -21.17
CA SER A 45 2.58 -20.50 -21.93
C SER A 45 2.74 -21.83 -21.18
N LYS A 46 3.67 -21.93 -20.22
CA LYS A 46 3.88 -23.10 -19.35
C LYS A 46 3.55 -22.73 -17.92
N GLY A 47 2.69 -23.54 -17.26
CA GLY A 47 2.33 -23.34 -15.85
C GLY A 47 1.34 -22.20 -15.61
N ALA A 48 0.70 -21.66 -16.67
CA ALA A 48 -0.36 -20.66 -16.47
C ALA A 48 -1.52 -21.25 -15.67
N PRO A 49 -2.11 -20.51 -14.73
CA PRO A 49 -3.31 -20.91 -13.99
C PRO A 49 -4.55 -20.77 -14.90
N LEU A 50 -4.55 -21.48 -16.01
CA LEU A 50 -5.60 -21.41 -17.03
C LEU A 50 -6.21 -22.79 -17.26
N VAL A 51 -7.53 -22.86 -17.27
CA VAL A 51 -8.31 -24.08 -17.58
C VAL A 51 -9.12 -23.85 -18.83
N ARG A 52 -8.98 -24.77 -19.80
CA ARG A 52 -9.80 -24.74 -21.01
C ARG A 52 -11.19 -25.29 -20.73
N ILE A 53 -12.18 -24.59 -21.25
CA ILE A 53 -13.58 -24.99 -21.09
C ILE A 53 -14.06 -25.67 -22.36
N LEU A 54 -14.46 -26.94 -22.17
CA LEU A 54 -15.11 -27.73 -23.22
C LEU A 54 -16.42 -28.30 -22.67
N PHE A 55 -17.51 -28.08 -23.41
CA PHE A 55 -18.82 -28.64 -23.11
C PHE A 55 -19.00 -30.01 -23.71
N GLN A 56 -19.82 -30.84 -23.08
CA GLN A 56 -20.14 -32.19 -23.52
C GLN A 56 -21.57 -32.27 -24.07
N VAL A 57 -21.88 -33.33 -24.78
CA VAL A 57 -23.24 -33.62 -25.22
C VAL A 57 -24.18 -33.70 -24.03
N GLY A 58 -25.25 -32.92 -24.07
CA GLY A 58 -26.23 -32.79 -23.01
C GLY A 58 -26.11 -31.51 -22.20
N ASP A 59 -24.96 -30.80 -22.24
CA ASP A 59 -24.77 -29.54 -21.57
C ASP A 59 -25.66 -28.44 -22.20
N ILE A 60 -26.01 -27.46 -21.37
CA ILE A 60 -26.71 -26.27 -21.83
C ILE A 60 -25.70 -25.16 -22.02
N ILE A 61 -25.59 -24.66 -23.24
CA ILE A 61 -24.67 -23.55 -23.55
C ILE A 61 -25.46 -22.34 -24.07
N ARG A 62 -24.86 -21.18 -23.91
CA ARG A 62 -25.43 -19.90 -24.34
C ARG A 62 -24.54 -19.27 -25.40
N HIS A 63 -25.11 -18.82 -26.47
CA HIS A 63 -24.46 -18.01 -27.50
C HIS A 63 -24.33 -16.55 -27.03
N ILE A 64 -23.37 -15.83 -27.61
CA ILE A 64 -23.07 -14.40 -27.24
C ILE A 64 -24.29 -13.47 -27.46
N ASP A 65 -25.23 -13.83 -28.33
CA ASP A 65 -26.49 -13.08 -28.60
C ASP A 65 -27.57 -13.37 -27.56
N GLY A 66 -27.30 -14.26 -26.56
CA GLY A 66 -28.20 -14.61 -25.47
C GLY A 66 -29.06 -15.88 -25.74
N ARG A 67 -29.08 -16.44 -26.95
CA ARG A 67 -29.78 -17.72 -27.22
C ARG A 67 -29.14 -18.86 -26.45
N GLN A 68 -29.94 -19.71 -25.86
CA GLN A 68 -29.49 -20.81 -25.02
C GLN A 68 -30.08 -22.12 -25.53
N GLY A 69 -29.26 -23.19 -25.57
CA GLY A 69 -29.74 -24.49 -26.03
C GLY A 69 -28.88 -25.64 -25.51
N LYS A 70 -29.34 -26.87 -25.80
CA LYS A 70 -28.70 -28.12 -25.37
C LYS A 70 -27.73 -28.63 -26.44
N VAL A 71 -26.52 -28.96 -26.07
CA VAL A 71 -25.50 -29.54 -26.96
C VAL A 71 -25.93 -30.95 -27.40
N LEU A 72 -26.04 -31.16 -28.71
CA LEU A 72 -26.34 -32.46 -29.33
C LEU A 72 -25.07 -33.17 -29.80
N GLN A 73 -24.09 -32.41 -30.32
CA GLN A 73 -22.85 -32.95 -30.84
C GLN A 73 -21.70 -31.94 -30.64
N VAL A 74 -20.51 -32.42 -30.42
CA VAL A 74 -19.29 -31.64 -30.29
C VAL A 74 -18.29 -32.14 -31.34
N GLU A 75 -17.76 -31.23 -32.15
CA GLU A 75 -16.73 -31.47 -33.14
C GLU A 75 -15.53 -30.56 -32.88
N ILE A 76 -14.33 -31.08 -32.91
CA ILE A 76 -13.10 -30.29 -32.69
C ILE A 76 -12.34 -30.22 -34.02
N ASN A 77 -12.25 -29.01 -34.59
CA ASN A 77 -11.52 -28.73 -35.81
C ASN A 77 -10.39 -27.74 -35.56
N ASN A 78 -9.16 -28.10 -35.92
CA ASN A 78 -7.97 -27.25 -35.65
C ASN A 78 -7.85 -26.83 -34.17
N GLU A 79 -8.14 -27.75 -33.25
CA GLU A 79 -8.15 -27.53 -31.81
C GLU A 79 -9.21 -26.51 -31.32
N ILE A 80 -10.17 -26.08 -32.10
CA ILE A 80 -11.31 -25.26 -31.73
C ILE A 80 -12.57 -26.14 -31.74
N ALA A 81 -13.39 -25.99 -30.68
CA ALA A 81 -14.64 -26.75 -30.52
C ALA A 81 -15.80 -26.04 -31.27
N PHE A 82 -16.63 -26.87 -31.92
CA PHE A 82 -17.89 -26.48 -32.55
C PHE A 82 -18.99 -27.31 -31.91
N TYR A 83 -20.02 -26.65 -31.44
CA TYR A 83 -21.14 -27.28 -30.73
C TYR A 83 -22.40 -27.22 -31.61
N LEU A 84 -22.96 -28.38 -31.96
CA LEU A 84 -24.33 -28.45 -32.52
C LEU A 84 -25.27 -28.37 -31.34
N VAL A 85 -26.15 -27.36 -31.34
CA VAL A 85 -27.01 -27.00 -30.21
C VAL A 85 -28.45 -26.95 -30.65
N GLN A 86 -29.32 -27.62 -29.92
CA GLN A 86 -30.77 -27.56 -30.08
C GLN A 86 -31.35 -26.46 -29.18
N LEU A 87 -31.96 -25.46 -29.78
CA LEU A 87 -32.67 -24.38 -29.08
C LEU A 87 -34.02 -24.88 -28.55
N PRO A 88 -34.68 -24.14 -27.63
CA PRO A 88 -35.98 -24.50 -27.08
C PRO A 88 -37.11 -24.65 -28.12
N ASP A 89 -37.00 -23.94 -29.23
CA ASP A 89 -37.91 -23.99 -30.40
C ASP A 89 -37.61 -25.14 -31.36
N GLN A 90 -36.69 -26.06 -31.01
CA GLN A 90 -36.21 -27.19 -31.79
C GLN A 90 -35.34 -26.80 -33.01
N GLU A 91 -34.97 -25.54 -33.16
CA GLU A 91 -34.00 -25.14 -34.17
C GLU A 91 -32.60 -25.65 -33.75
N GLU A 92 -31.81 -26.11 -34.74
CA GLU A 92 -30.44 -26.55 -34.52
C GLU A 92 -29.48 -25.50 -35.08
N ILE A 93 -28.57 -25.06 -34.23
CA ILE A 93 -27.52 -24.07 -34.60
C ILE A 93 -26.12 -24.62 -34.24
N ILE A 94 -25.12 -24.21 -35.01
CA ILE A 94 -23.71 -24.50 -34.71
C ILE A 94 -23.12 -23.28 -34.00
N ILE A 95 -22.63 -23.47 -32.79
CA ILE A 95 -21.96 -22.44 -31.98
C ILE A 95 -20.46 -22.76 -31.95
N PRO A 96 -19.58 -21.98 -32.59
CA PRO A 96 -18.15 -22.07 -32.43
C PRO A 96 -17.75 -21.67 -31.00
N GLU A 97 -16.68 -22.28 -30.47
CA GLU A 97 -16.15 -22.02 -29.13
C GLU A 97 -15.99 -20.50 -28.86
N MET A 98 -15.53 -19.73 -29.85
CA MET A 98 -15.34 -18.28 -29.70
C MET A 98 -16.64 -17.49 -29.57
N GLN A 99 -17.79 -18.04 -29.95
CA GLN A 99 -19.12 -17.40 -29.87
C GLN A 99 -19.92 -17.80 -28.61
N LEU A 100 -19.29 -18.51 -27.67
CA LEU A 100 -19.88 -18.78 -26.36
C LEU A 100 -20.06 -17.49 -25.55
N ALA A 101 -21.14 -17.41 -24.80
CA ALA A 101 -21.40 -16.31 -23.89
C ALA A 101 -20.22 -16.13 -22.89
N HIS A 102 -19.96 -14.90 -22.51
CA HIS A 102 -18.82 -14.54 -21.68
C HIS A 102 -19.02 -14.88 -20.18
N HIS A 103 -20.27 -15.06 -19.78
CA HIS A 103 -20.69 -15.42 -18.42
C HIS A 103 -21.08 -16.90 -18.41
N ILE A 104 -20.24 -17.77 -17.88
CA ILE A 104 -20.53 -19.20 -17.76
C ILE A 104 -20.34 -19.62 -16.30
N ALA A 105 -21.36 -20.29 -15.73
CA ALA A 105 -21.27 -20.97 -14.45
C ALA A 105 -20.54 -22.31 -14.60
N PHE A 106 -19.39 -22.45 -13.93
CA PHE A 106 -18.53 -23.62 -14.08
C PHE A 106 -18.78 -24.67 -13.01
N GLY A 107 -18.72 -25.93 -13.42
CA GLY A 107 -18.72 -27.10 -12.56
C GLY A 107 -19.87 -27.11 -11.55
N LYS A 108 -21.03 -27.54 -11.94
CA LYS A 108 -22.18 -27.62 -11.01
C LYS A 108 -21.79 -28.48 -9.81
N PRO A 109 -21.78 -27.99 -8.58
CA PRO A 109 -21.44 -28.77 -7.38
C PRO A 109 -22.26 -30.07 -7.25
N GLN A 110 -23.53 -30.06 -7.70
CA GLN A 110 -24.35 -31.27 -7.70
C GLN A 110 -23.79 -32.39 -8.56
N ASP A 111 -23.13 -32.08 -9.69
CA ASP A 111 -22.55 -33.10 -10.57
C ASP A 111 -21.34 -33.77 -9.88
N ARG A 112 -20.55 -32.99 -9.15
CA ARG A 112 -19.47 -33.51 -8.31
C ARG A 112 -19.99 -34.43 -7.23
N LEU A 113 -21.07 -34.03 -6.54
CA LEU A 113 -21.68 -34.84 -5.49
C LEU A 113 -22.18 -36.17 -6.06
N PHE A 114 -22.85 -36.13 -7.20
CA PHE A 114 -23.40 -37.32 -7.85
C PHE A 114 -22.32 -38.26 -8.43
N ASN A 115 -21.16 -37.72 -8.79
CA ASN A 115 -19.98 -38.44 -9.23
C ASN A 115 -19.06 -38.89 -8.09
N ALA A 116 -19.53 -38.87 -6.85
CA ALA A 116 -18.77 -39.30 -5.65
C ALA A 116 -17.52 -38.46 -5.34
N GLN A 117 -17.41 -37.25 -5.88
CA GLN A 117 -16.38 -36.28 -5.52
C GLN A 117 -16.80 -35.56 -4.25
N ILE A 118 -16.65 -36.21 -3.09
CA ILE A 118 -17.13 -35.75 -1.79
C ILE A 118 -15.93 -35.32 -0.95
N ASP A 119 -15.90 -34.09 -0.55
CA ASP A 119 -14.90 -33.51 0.37
C ASP A 119 -15.24 -33.79 1.83
N ARG A 120 -14.27 -33.57 2.71
CA ARG A 120 -14.51 -33.60 4.16
C ARG A 120 -15.36 -32.39 4.57
N SER A 121 -16.15 -32.56 5.65
CA SER A 121 -17.03 -31.49 6.15
C SER A 121 -16.29 -30.22 6.57
N ASP A 122 -15.06 -30.35 7.12
CA ASP A 122 -14.20 -29.22 7.48
C ASP A 122 -13.79 -28.35 6.29
N ARG A 123 -13.56 -28.96 5.11
CA ARG A 123 -13.27 -28.24 3.86
C ARG A 123 -14.46 -27.43 3.36
N PHE A 124 -15.67 -27.99 3.48
CA PHE A 124 -16.90 -27.23 3.18
C PHE A 124 -17.07 -26.05 4.13
N ALA A 125 -16.84 -26.27 5.43
CA ALA A 125 -16.93 -25.24 6.43
C ALA A 125 -15.90 -24.12 6.19
N LEU A 126 -14.65 -24.47 5.86
CA LEU A 126 -13.61 -23.52 5.49
C LEU A 126 -14.03 -22.70 4.28
N ARG A 127 -14.54 -23.35 3.19
CA ARG A 127 -14.97 -22.63 1.98
C ARG A 127 -16.05 -21.59 2.27
N TYR A 128 -17.05 -21.93 3.08
CA TYR A 128 -18.10 -20.97 3.45
C TYR A 128 -17.54 -19.80 4.26
N ARG A 129 -16.65 -20.05 5.23
CA ARG A 129 -15.98 -18.98 5.99
C ARG A 129 -15.10 -18.10 5.11
N VAL A 130 -14.37 -18.72 4.18
CA VAL A 130 -13.57 -17.99 3.18
C VAL A 130 -14.44 -17.01 2.39
N LEU A 131 -15.61 -17.45 1.91
CA LEU A 131 -16.54 -16.57 1.19
C LEU A 131 -17.08 -15.42 2.06
N GLN A 132 -17.38 -15.68 3.33
CA GLN A 132 -17.79 -14.64 4.28
C GLN A 132 -16.69 -13.62 4.52
N HIS A 133 -15.48 -14.09 4.84
CA HIS A 133 -14.34 -13.19 5.05
C HIS A 133 -13.97 -12.43 3.78
N GLN A 134 -14.01 -13.05 2.60
CA GLN A 134 -13.79 -12.36 1.34
C GLN A 134 -14.76 -11.17 1.17
N GLN A 135 -16.05 -11.40 1.44
CA GLN A 135 -17.06 -10.34 1.41
C GLN A 135 -16.72 -9.20 2.39
N GLU A 136 -16.42 -9.53 3.65
CA GLU A 136 -16.05 -8.55 4.69
C GLU A 136 -14.80 -7.76 4.32
N GLN A 137 -13.77 -8.45 3.77
CA GLN A 137 -12.51 -7.82 3.40
C GLN A 137 -12.66 -6.84 2.23
N PHE A 138 -13.49 -7.16 1.23
CA PHE A 138 -13.76 -6.24 0.12
C PHE A 138 -14.50 -4.97 0.57
N GLN A 139 -15.34 -5.07 1.60
CA GLN A 139 -16.09 -3.94 2.16
C GLN A 139 -15.32 -3.17 3.25
N SER A 140 -14.17 -3.67 3.70
CA SER A 140 -13.38 -3.03 4.76
C SER A 140 -12.84 -1.67 4.34
N SER A 141 -13.13 -0.64 5.13
CA SER A 141 -12.65 0.73 4.91
C SER A 141 -11.14 0.89 5.13
N VAL A 142 -10.50 -0.09 5.77
CA VAL A 142 -9.05 -0.07 6.10
C VAL A 142 -8.24 -1.07 5.27
N ARG A 143 -8.85 -1.65 4.24
CA ARG A 143 -8.16 -2.52 3.29
C ARG A 143 -6.99 -1.78 2.64
N GLY A 144 -5.80 -2.38 2.65
CA GLY A 144 -4.58 -1.79 2.15
C GLY A 144 -3.84 -0.87 3.13
N LEU A 145 -4.44 -0.57 4.31
CA LEU A 145 -3.78 0.21 5.36
C LEU A 145 -3.33 -0.63 6.56
N ARG A 146 -3.97 -1.77 6.81
CA ARG A 146 -3.68 -2.61 7.98
C ARG A 146 -2.54 -3.60 7.74
N GLY A 147 -2.27 -3.98 6.48
CA GLY A 147 -1.25 -4.97 6.11
C GLY A 147 0.19 -4.47 6.22
N MET A 148 0.40 -3.19 6.42
CA MET A 148 1.74 -2.62 6.51
C MET A 148 2.45 -3.01 7.80
N ARG A 149 3.72 -3.32 7.69
CA ARG A 149 4.63 -3.52 8.84
C ARG A 149 5.28 -2.19 9.23
N ALA A 150 4.45 -1.26 9.72
CA ALA A 150 4.86 0.07 10.17
C ALA A 150 4.02 0.50 11.37
N GLY A 151 4.50 1.49 12.12
CA GLY A 151 3.74 2.09 13.22
C GLY A 151 2.48 2.77 12.72
N LEU A 152 1.42 2.77 13.54
CA LEU A 152 0.15 3.41 13.20
C LEU A 152 0.21 4.92 13.49
N ILE A 153 0.78 5.67 12.58
CA ILE A 153 0.96 7.12 12.73
C ILE A 153 -0.24 7.85 12.11
N PRO A 154 -1.02 8.61 12.92
CA PRO A 154 -2.30 9.14 12.48
C PRO A 154 -2.25 9.99 11.20
N HIS A 155 -1.30 10.93 11.05
CA HIS A 155 -1.22 11.77 9.86
C HIS A 155 -0.88 10.96 8.60
N GLN A 156 0.03 9.98 8.68
CA GLN A 156 0.37 9.10 7.56
C GLN A 156 -0.85 8.28 7.09
N LEU A 157 -1.58 7.70 8.04
CA LEU A 157 -2.81 6.96 7.76
C LEU A 157 -3.89 7.84 7.15
N HIS A 158 -4.01 9.09 7.61
CA HIS A 158 -4.95 10.05 7.05
C HIS A 158 -4.62 10.39 5.60
N ILE A 159 -3.37 10.76 5.31
CA ILE A 159 -2.90 11.07 3.95
C ILE A 159 -3.11 9.85 3.04
N ALA A 160 -2.68 8.68 3.50
CA ALA A 160 -2.84 7.45 2.72
C ALA A 160 -4.31 7.14 2.43
N SER A 161 -5.20 7.25 3.42
CA SER A 161 -6.63 7.02 3.24
C SER A 161 -7.29 8.03 2.29
N GLU A 162 -6.94 9.32 2.39
CA GLU A 162 -7.49 10.37 1.53
C GLU A 162 -7.01 10.25 0.07
N VAL A 163 -5.73 9.97 -0.12
CA VAL A 163 -5.11 9.89 -1.45
C VAL A 163 -5.36 8.51 -2.10
N GLY A 164 -5.21 7.43 -1.34
CA GLY A 164 -5.32 6.06 -1.84
C GLY A 164 -6.73 5.69 -2.35
N ARG A 165 -7.76 6.42 -1.92
CA ARG A 165 -9.16 6.24 -2.41
C ARG A 165 -9.46 6.96 -3.71
N ARG A 166 -8.60 7.86 -4.18
CA ARG A 166 -8.82 8.60 -5.43
C ARG A 166 -8.63 7.69 -6.63
N ILE A 167 -9.34 7.97 -7.71
CA ILE A 167 -9.27 7.19 -8.95
C ILE A 167 -7.89 7.38 -9.57
N HIS A 168 -7.47 8.62 -9.77
CA HIS A 168 -6.16 8.98 -10.30
C HIS A 168 -5.49 9.98 -9.35
N PRO A 169 -4.81 9.51 -8.29
CA PRO A 169 -4.15 10.40 -7.36
C PRO A 169 -2.99 11.14 -8.03
N ARG A 170 -2.99 12.48 -7.93
CA ARG A 170 -1.90 13.34 -8.38
C ARG A 170 -1.57 14.30 -7.25
N VAL A 171 -0.53 13.98 -6.47
CA VAL A 171 -0.22 14.70 -5.23
C VAL A 171 1.27 14.88 -5.01
N LEU A 172 1.61 15.93 -4.28
CA LEU A 172 2.93 16.20 -3.72
C LEU A 172 2.92 15.88 -2.22
N LEU A 173 3.71 14.90 -1.80
CA LEU A 173 3.98 14.56 -0.42
C LEU A 173 5.22 15.32 0.03
N ALA A 174 5.03 16.30 0.91
CA ALA A 174 6.03 17.30 1.26
C ALA A 174 6.32 17.37 2.77
N ASP A 175 6.13 16.28 3.47
CA ASP A 175 6.41 16.14 4.89
C ASP A 175 7.90 16.36 5.20
N GLU A 176 8.21 16.96 6.35
CA GLU A 176 9.59 17.15 6.79
C GLU A 176 10.36 15.83 6.88
N VAL A 177 11.68 15.91 6.82
CA VAL A 177 12.56 14.74 6.97
C VAL A 177 12.25 13.97 8.27
N GLY A 178 12.19 12.65 8.18
CA GLY A 178 11.89 11.79 9.33
C GLY A 178 10.42 11.53 9.61
N LEU A 179 9.48 12.17 8.88
CA LEU A 179 8.04 11.93 9.00
C LEU A 179 7.53 10.73 8.20
N GLY A 180 8.36 10.14 7.31
CA GLY A 180 8.09 8.86 6.65
C GLY A 180 7.33 8.93 5.34
N LYS A 181 7.64 9.88 4.46
CA LYS A 181 7.05 10.02 3.11
C LYS A 181 7.03 8.72 2.30
N THR A 182 8.10 7.94 2.34
CA THR A 182 8.19 6.62 1.68
C THR A 182 7.11 5.67 2.18
N ILE A 183 6.81 5.71 3.50
CA ILE A 183 5.75 4.90 4.11
C ILE A 183 4.37 5.37 3.65
N GLU A 184 4.14 6.68 3.59
CA GLU A 184 2.90 7.24 3.05
C GLU A 184 2.67 6.82 1.59
N ALA A 185 3.70 6.97 0.74
CA ALA A 185 3.65 6.55 -0.65
C ALA A 185 3.40 5.04 -0.77
N GLY A 186 4.05 4.21 0.06
CA GLY A 186 3.83 2.76 0.11
C GLY A 186 2.41 2.38 0.54
N MET A 187 1.82 3.07 1.51
CA MET A 187 0.42 2.87 1.92
C MET A 187 -0.57 3.25 0.81
N ILE A 188 -0.35 4.40 0.15
CA ILE A 188 -1.16 4.82 -1.00
C ILE A 188 -1.07 3.77 -2.11
N LEU A 189 0.14 3.35 -2.45
CA LEU A 189 0.42 2.33 -3.45
C LEU A 189 -0.30 1.01 -3.11
N GLN A 190 -0.19 0.53 -1.87
CA GLN A 190 -0.83 -0.70 -1.44
C GLN A 190 -2.36 -0.63 -1.55
N GLN A 191 -2.97 0.50 -1.18
CA GLN A 191 -4.42 0.69 -1.39
C GLN A 191 -4.79 0.70 -2.88
N GLN A 192 -4.01 1.36 -3.72
CA GLN A 192 -4.25 1.43 -5.16
C GLN A 192 -4.16 0.03 -5.81
N LEU A 193 -3.13 -0.75 -5.46
CA LEU A 193 -2.96 -2.14 -5.92
C LEU A 193 -4.08 -3.06 -5.43
N LEU A 194 -4.40 -3.03 -4.13
CA LEU A 194 -5.43 -3.90 -3.55
C LEU A 194 -6.85 -3.56 -4.02
N SER A 195 -7.08 -2.32 -4.41
CA SER A 195 -8.35 -1.92 -5.00
C SER A 195 -8.44 -2.22 -6.51
N GLY A 196 -7.34 -2.58 -7.16
CA GLY A 196 -7.29 -2.81 -8.61
C GLY A 196 -7.35 -1.52 -9.45
N ARG A 197 -7.08 -0.34 -8.84
CA ARG A 197 -6.97 0.94 -9.58
C ARG A 197 -5.64 1.06 -10.30
N THR A 198 -4.64 0.38 -9.80
CA THR A 198 -3.27 0.39 -10.30
C THR A 198 -2.81 -1.06 -10.41
N GLU A 199 -2.26 -1.43 -11.54
CA GLU A 199 -1.64 -2.73 -11.78
C GLU A 199 -0.15 -2.57 -12.10
N ARG A 200 0.22 -1.48 -12.81
CA ARG A 200 1.59 -1.24 -13.26
C ARG A 200 2.15 0.05 -12.64
N VAL A 201 3.29 -0.06 -11.99
CA VAL A 201 3.89 1.03 -11.20
C VAL A 201 5.32 1.27 -11.62
N LEU A 202 5.65 2.54 -11.83
CA LEU A 202 7.02 3.01 -12.05
C LEU A 202 7.45 3.90 -10.89
N ILE A 203 8.51 3.51 -10.18
CA ILE A 203 9.17 4.32 -9.15
C ILE A 203 10.49 4.84 -9.73
N ILE A 204 10.65 6.16 -9.76
CA ILE A 204 11.88 6.83 -10.19
C ILE A 204 12.52 7.52 -9.00
N VAL A 205 13.77 7.18 -8.71
CA VAL A 205 14.52 7.66 -7.56
C VAL A 205 15.96 8.02 -7.95
N PRO A 206 16.70 8.78 -7.13
CA PRO A 206 18.17 8.84 -7.23
C PRO A 206 18.80 7.44 -7.09
N GLU A 207 19.92 7.21 -7.75
CA GLU A 207 20.58 5.89 -7.80
C GLU A 207 20.84 5.30 -6.40
N ASN A 208 21.30 6.13 -5.46
CA ASN A 208 21.59 5.74 -4.08
C ASN A 208 20.35 5.31 -3.26
N LEU A 209 19.14 5.68 -3.68
CA LEU A 209 17.89 5.34 -2.99
C LEU A 209 17.17 4.10 -3.55
N GLN A 210 17.61 3.55 -4.71
CA GLN A 210 16.96 2.40 -5.34
C GLN A 210 16.83 1.19 -4.40
N HIS A 211 17.92 0.81 -3.74
CA HIS A 211 17.92 -0.33 -2.82
C HIS A 211 17.10 -0.06 -1.55
N GLN A 212 17.08 1.18 -1.08
CA GLN A 212 16.23 1.56 0.05
C GLN A 212 14.75 1.33 -0.30
N TRP A 213 14.30 1.82 -1.45
CA TRP A 213 12.93 1.64 -1.91
C TRP A 213 12.59 0.16 -2.09
N LEU A 214 13.47 -0.62 -2.72
CA LEU A 214 13.27 -2.06 -2.89
C LEU A 214 13.04 -2.77 -1.55
N VAL A 215 13.90 -2.50 -0.57
CA VAL A 215 13.84 -3.13 0.77
C VAL A 215 12.60 -2.65 1.55
N GLU A 216 12.29 -1.36 1.52
CA GLU A 216 11.10 -0.80 2.19
C GLU A 216 9.80 -1.39 1.61
N MET A 217 9.69 -1.47 0.27
CA MET A 217 8.51 -2.05 -0.37
C MET A 217 8.35 -3.54 -0.05
N LEU A 218 9.45 -4.30 -0.09
CA LEU A 218 9.43 -5.72 0.24
C LEU A 218 9.08 -5.97 1.71
N ARG A 219 9.77 -5.32 2.65
CA ARG A 219 9.68 -5.65 4.07
C ARG A 219 8.46 -5.07 4.78
N ARG A 220 8.01 -3.88 4.32
CA ARG A 220 6.89 -3.21 4.98
C ARG A 220 5.55 -3.47 4.34
N PHE A 221 5.55 -3.79 3.04
CA PHE A 221 4.32 -3.91 2.25
C PHE A 221 4.17 -5.26 1.55
N ASN A 222 5.17 -6.15 1.62
CA ASN A 222 5.24 -7.41 0.85
C ASN A 222 5.09 -7.18 -0.66
N LEU A 223 5.63 -6.08 -1.18
CA LEU A 223 5.61 -5.74 -2.59
C LEU A 223 6.97 -6.05 -3.24
N HIS A 224 6.95 -6.90 -4.25
CA HIS A 224 8.14 -7.34 -4.98
C HIS A 224 8.37 -6.46 -6.20
N PHE A 225 9.23 -5.48 -6.08
CA PHE A 225 9.68 -4.64 -7.17
C PHE A 225 10.91 -5.21 -7.87
N SER A 226 11.03 -4.95 -9.17
CA SER A 226 12.20 -5.25 -9.97
C SER A 226 13.04 -3.99 -10.17
N LEU A 227 14.32 -4.05 -9.82
CA LEU A 227 15.27 -2.99 -10.21
C LEU A 227 15.57 -3.11 -11.70
N PHE A 228 15.47 -2.00 -12.42
CA PHE A 228 15.84 -1.89 -13.81
C PHE A 228 17.06 -0.98 -13.96
N ASP A 229 18.11 -1.56 -14.47
CA ASP A 229 19.37 -0.93 -14.86
C ASP A 229 19.78 -1.36 -16.28
N GLU A 230 20.95 -0.92 -16.73
CA GLU A 230 21.39 -1.24 -18.10
C GLU A 230 21.74 -2.72 -18.25
N GLU A 231 22.28 -3.38 -17.23
CA GLU A 231 22.63 -4.80 -17.27
C GLU A 231 21.37 -5.64 -17.54
N ARG A 232 20.32 -5.45 -16.74
CA ARG A 232 19.03 -6.15 -16.90
C ARG A 232 18.37 -5.84 -18.26
N ALA A 233 18.43 -4.58 -18.70
CA ALA A 233 17.83 -4.19 -19.96
C ALA A 233 18.59 -4.75 -21.16
N MET A 234 19.92 -4.89 -21.07
CA MET A 234 20.76 -5.55 -22.10
C MET A 234 20.55 -7.06 -22.14
N ASP A 235 20.41 -7.72 -21.00
CA ASP A 235 20.09 -9.15 -20.95
C ASP A 235 18.75 -9.45 -21.63
N PHE A 236 17.76 -8.55 -21.47
CA PHE A 236 16.49 -8.65 -22.15
C PHE A 236 16.65 -8.44 -23.68
N ASP A 237 17.42 -7.45 -24.11
CA ASP A 237 17.70 -7.19 -25.53
C ASP A 237 18.52 -8.30 -26.19
N ALA A 238 19.35 -9.02 -25.44
CA ALA A 238 20.27 -10.05 -25.97
C ALA A 238 19.57 -11.34 -26.43
N THR A 239 18.31 -11.55 -26.04
CA THR A 239 17.53 -12.72 -26.40
C THR A 239 16.83 -12.46 -27.75
N GLU A 240 17.08 -13.28 -28.79
CA GLU A 240 16.48 -13.13 -30.15
C GLU A 240 14.93 -13.00 -30.09
N GLU A 241 14.29 -13.67 -29.15
CA GLU A 241 12.83 -13.65 -28.95
C GLU A 241 12.30 -12.33 -28.35
N THR A 242 13.15 -11.54 -27.70
CA THR A 242 12.74 -10.31 -26.97
C THR A 242 13.35 -9.04 -27.54
N ALA A 243 14.26 -9.13 -28.53
CA ALA A 243 15.00 -8.00 -29.08
C ALA A 243 14.13 -6.86 -29.64
N GLU A 244 12.90 -7.18 -30.11
CA GLU A 244 11.95 -6.19 -30.61
C GLU A 244 10.95 -5.69 -29.56
N ARG A 245 10.97 -6.25 -28.33
CA ARG A 245 10.01 -5.94 -27.25
C ARG A 245 10.55 -4.90 -26.30
N ASN A 246 9.62 -4.17 -25.67
CA ASN A 246 9.98 -3.20 -24.65
C ASN A 246 10.28 -3.89 -23.32
N PRO A 247 11.52 -3.81 -22.79
CA PRO A 247 11.87 -4.47 -21.51
C PRO A 247 11.01 -3.98 -20.34
N PHE A 248 10.53 -2.74 -20.36
CA PHE A 248 9.66 -2.20 -19.30
C PHE A 248 8.24 -2.77 -19.28
N GLU A 249 7.86 -3.58 -20.26
CA GLU A 249 6.59 -4.32 -20.25
C GLU A 249 6.71 -5.70 -19.63
N SER A 250 7.93 -6.13 -19.27
CA SER A 250 8.17 -7.46 -18.70
C SER A 250 7.71 -7.60 -17.26
N GLU A 251 7.67 -6.51 -16.51
CA GLU A 251 7.34 -6.49 -15.07
C GLU A 251 6.28 -5.44 -14.78
N ALA A 252 5.46 -5.71 -13.76
CA ALA A 252 4.41 -4.79 -13.34
C ALA A 252 4.92 -3.70 -12.38
N LEU A 253 5.86 -4.05 -11.48
CA LEU A 253 6.38 -3.17 -10.44
C LEU A 253 7.87 -2.91 -10.68
N ILE A 254 8.23 -1.70 -11.07
CA ILE A 254 9.57 -1.34 -11.54
C ILE A 254 10.14 -0.17 -10.74
N ILE A 255 11.42 -0.26 -10.35
CA ILE A 255 12.20 0.83 -9.79
C ILE A 255 13.36 1.15 -10.74
N CYS A 256 13.54 2.44 -11.10
CA CYS A 256 14.63 2.94 -11.94
C CYS A 256 15.36 4.12 -11.30
N ALA A 257 16.64 4.28 -11.62
CA ALA A 257 17.37 5.52 -11.37
C ALA A 257 17.03 6.59 -12.42
N LEU A 258 16.79 7.83 -11.96
CA LEU A 258 16.55 8.97 -12.87
C LEU A 258 17.78 9.25 -13.75
N ASP A 259 18.96 9.29 -13.14
CA ASP A 259 20.23 9.61 -13.83
C ASP A 259 20.54 8.60 -14.94
N TRP A 260 20.26 7.31 -14.71
CA TRP A 260 20.40 6.27 -15.74
C TRP A 260 19.45 6.50 -16.92
N LEU A 261 18.18 6.81 -16.67
CA LEU A 261 17.20 7.06 -17.72
C LEU A 261 17.58 8.28 -18.58
N ILE A 262 18.10 9.34 -17.95
CA ILE A 262 18.56 10.54 -18.66
C ILE A 262 19.82 10.26 -19.49
N ALA A 263 20.76 9.46 -18.95
CA ALA A 263 21.99 9.09 -19.66
C ALA A 263 21.74 8.13 -20.85
N GLN A 264 20.61 7.41 -20.89
CA GLN A 264 20.29 6.39 -21.87
C GLN A 264 19.02 6.74 -22.70
N PRO A 265 19.11 7.51 -23.81
CA PRO A 265 17.93 7.96 -24.56
C PRO A 265 17.08 6.82 -25.13
N LYS A 266 17.66 5.64 -25.41
CA LYS A 266 16.92 4.44 -25.84
C LYS A 266 15.97 4.01 -24.72
N ARG A 267 16.47 3.91 -23.49
CA ARG A 267 15.71 3.48 -22.31
C ARG A 267 14.64 4.49 -21.92
N ALA A 268 14.95 5.78 -21.99
CA ALA A 268 14.00 6.86 -21.81
C ALA A 268 12.80 6.78 -22.77
N LYS A 269 13.04 6.45 -24.04
CA LYS A 269 11.97 6.22 -25.01
C LYS A 269 11.17 4.95 -24.71
N GLN A 270 11.82 3.87 -24.31
CA GLN A 270 11.18 2.61 -23.99
C GLN A 270 10.28 2.73 -22.75
N VAL A 271 10.75 3.36 -21.66
CA VAL A 271 9.92 3.59 -20.47
C VAL A 271 8.76 4.53 -20.75
N SER A 272 8.98 5.55 -21.62
CA SER A 272 7.91 6.46 -22.04
C SER A 272 6.86 5.79 -22.93
N ALA A 273 7.21 4.70 -23.61
CA ALA A 273 6.29 3.94 -24.46
C ALA A 273 5.50 2.88 -23.68
N ALA A 274 6.01 2.41 -22.53
CA ALA A 274 5.33 1.46 -21.68
C ALA A 274 4.12 2.09 -20.97
N ASP A 275 3.07 1.28 -20.77
CA ASP A 275 1.86 1.72 -20.10
C ASP A 275 2.00 1.46 -18.59
N PHE A 276 2.01 2.55 -17.81
CA PHE A 276 1.99 2.54 -16.35
C PHE A 276 0.75 3.27 -15.84
N ASP A 277 0.22 2.83 -14.71
CA ASP A 277 -0.95 3.45 -14.07
C ASP A 277 -0.54 4.48 -13.01
N LEU A 278 0.61 4.26 -12.37
CA LEU A 278 1.12 5.10 -11.28
C LEU A 278 2.62 5.37 -11.46
N LEU A 279 2.98 6.65 -11.41
CA LEU A 279 4.35 7.15 -11.33
C LEU A 279 4.62 7.68 -9.92
N ILE A 280 5.69 7.21 -9.29
CA ILE A 280 6.21 7.75 -8.03
C ILE A 280 7.60 8.33 -8.30
N VAL A 281 7.83 9.59 -7.95
CA VAL A 281 9.14 10.24 -8.09
C VAL A 281 9.59 10.72 -6.71
N ASP A 282 10.68 10.17 -6.20
CA ASP A 282 11.26 10.60 -4.94
C ASP A 282 12.32 11.68 -5.15
N GLU A 283 12.57 12.45 -4.09
CA GLU A 283 13.46 13.62 -4.07
C GLU A 283 13.20 14.59 -5.24
N ALA A 284 11.91 14.87 -5.48
CA ALA A 284 11.47 15.72 -6.58
C ALA A 284 12.05 17.15 -6.54
N HIS A 285 12.77 17.52 -5.47
CA HIS A 285 13.51 18.78 -5.40
C HIS A 285 14.71 18.85 -6.35
N HIS A 286 15.21 17.71 -6.85
CA HIS A 286 16.23 17.66 -7.88
C HIS A 286 15.73 18.03 -9.28
N LEU A 287 14.42 18.05 -9.49
CA LEU A 287 13.80 18.47 -10.75
C LEU A 287 13.86 20.00 -10.89
N GLN A 288 14.98 20.52 -11.37
CA GLN A 288 15.21 21.96 -11.50
C GLN A 288 14.41 22.53 -12.67
N TRP A 289 13.78 23.67 -12.45
CA TRP A 289 12.99 24.38 -13.44
C TRP A 289 13.14 25.90 -13.31
N SER A 290 13.27 26.53 -14.44
CA SER A 290 13.09 27.98 -14.55
C SER A 290 12.29 28.28 -15.83
N PRO A 291 11.64 29.44 -15.93
CA PRO A 291 10.87 29.81 -17.13
C PRO A 291 11.68 29.78 -18.43
N GLN A 292 12.98 30.01 -18.35
CA GLN A 292 13.88 30.10 -19.50
C GLN A 292 14.57 28.77 -19.82
N GLN A 293 14.87 27.95 -18.80
CA GLN A 293 15.70 26.75 -18.98
C GLN A 293 15.34 25.67 -17.96
N PRO A 294 14.29 24.85 -18.24
CA PRO A 294 14.02 23.65 -17.46
C PRO A 294 15.11 22.59 -17.65
N SER A 295 15.41 21.81 -16.61
CA SER A 295 16.40 20.73 -16.69
C SER A 295 15.90 19.54 -17.52
N ALA A 296 16.83 18.68 -17.98
CA ALA A 296 16.50 17.49 -18.76
C ALA A 296 15.65 16.51 -17.93
N GLU A 297 15.97 16.36 -16.65
CA GLU A 297 15.25 15.55 -15.68
C GLU A 297 13.80 16.02 -15.54
N TYR A 298 13.60 17.33 -15.38
CA TYR A 298 12.27 17.92 -15.31
C TYR A 298 11.45 17.64 -16.56
N LEU A 299 12.02 17.89 -17.76
CA LEU A 299 11.33 17.66 -19.04
C LEU A 299 10.97 16.19 -19.25
N PHE A 300 11.83 15.29 -18.85
CA PHE A 300 11.57 13.86 -18.91
C PHE A 300 10.41 13.44 -17.97
N ILE A 301 10.43 13.85 -16.72
CA ILE A 301 9.33 13.59 -15.77
C ILE A 301 8.04 14.27 -16.23
N GLN A 302 8.10 15.46 -16.83
CA GLN A 302 6.93 16.12 -17.42
C GLN A 302 6.30 15.29 -18.55
N GLN A 303 7.12 14.69 -19.40
CA GLN A 303 6.63 13.80 -20.46
C GLN A 303 5.91 12.58 -19.87
N LEU A 304 6.47 11.94 -18.86
CA LEU A 304 5.86 10.80 -18.17
C LEU A 304 4.57 11.20 -17.45
N SER A 305 4.59 12.31 -16.71
CA SER A 305 3.45 12.76 -15.90
C SER A 305 2.22 13.16 -16.74
N ARG A 306 2.42 13.52 -18.01
CA ARG A 306 1.32 13.80 -18.95
C ARG A 306 0.65 12.53 -19.46
N ARG A 307 1.36 11.43 -19.47
CA ARG A 307 0.89 10.15 -19.99
C ARG A 307 0.33 9.23 -18.91
N ILE A 308 1.01 9.20 -17.76
CA ILE A 308 0.63 8.35 -16.62
C ILE A 308 -0.48 9.03 -15.81
N PRO A 309 -1.63 8.36 -15.59
CA PRO A 309 -2.79 9.00 -14.95
C PRO A 309 -2.56 9.39 -13.50
N SER A 310 -1.85 8.59 -12.72
CA SER A 310 -1.59 8.83 -11.30
C SER A 310 -0.13 9.21 -11.06
N VAL A 311 0.13 10.24 -10.26
CA VAL A 311 1.49 10.74 -9.98
C VAL A 311 1.64 11.11 -8.51
N LEU A 312 2.64 10.52 -7.85
CA LEU A 312 3.08 10.90 -6.52
C LEU A 312 4.48 11.50 -6.61
N LEU A 313 4.63 12.75 -6.21
CA LEU A 313 5.92 13.41 -6.07
C LEU A 313 6.26 13.50 -4.59
N LEU A 314 7.48 13.10 -4.20
CA LEU A 314 7.95 13.16 -2.83
C LEU A 314 9.08 14.17 -2.72
N THR A 315 9.03 15.04 -1.72
CA THR A 315 10.10 16.01 -1.44
C THR A 315 10.10 16.41 0.04
N ALA A 316 11.24 16.68 0.60
CA ALA A 316 11.35 17.15 1.98
C ALA A 316 11.08 18.66 2.14
N THR A 317 11.23 19.44 1.08
CA THR A 317 11.32 20.91 1.17
C THR A 317 10.77 21.61 -0.07
N PRO A 318 9.42 21.63 -0.27
CA PRO A 318 8.85 22.18 -1.50
C PRO A 318 9.01 23.72 -1.63
N GLU A 319 9.03 24.46 -0.53
CA GLU A 319 9.04 25.94 -0.52
C GLU A 319 10.44 26.55 -0.35
N GLN A 320 11.39 25.78 0.16
CA GLN A 320 12.75 26.26 0.45
C GLN A 320 13.54 26.60 -0.82
N LEU A 321 13.18 25.99 -1.95
CA LEU A 321 13.80 26.22 -3.26
C LEU A 321 13.16 27.39 -4.04
N GLY A 322 12.27 28.17 -3.40
CA GLY A 322 11.60 29.32 -4.01
C GLY A 322 10.31 28.98 -4.76
N ALA A 323 9.56 30.05 -5.12
CA ALA A 323 8.26 29.95 -5.76
C ALA A 323 8.31 29.25 -7.13
N GLU A 324 9.40 29.41 -7.88
CA GLU A 324 9.60 28.74 -9.17
C GLU A 324 9.62 27.22 -9.06
N SER A 325 10.37 26.72 -8.09
CA SER A 325 10.49 25.30 -7.81
C SER A 325 9.18 24.69 -7.29
N HIS A 326 8.43 25.43 -6.50
CA HIS A 326 7.11 25.01 -6.02
C HIS A 326 6.09 24.95 -7.18
N PHE A 327 6.04 26.01 -8.00
CA PHE A 327 5.22 26.05 -9.22
C PHE A 327 5.53 24.87 -10.15
N ALA A 328 6.79 24.57 -10.37
CA ALA A 328 7.24 23.51 -11.27
C ALA A 328 6.65 22.14 -10.88
N ARG A 329 6.62 21.79 -9.59
CA ARG A 329 6.04 20.52 -9.11
C ARG A 329 4.52 20.50 -9.24
N LEU A 330 3.86 21.59 -8.93
CA LEU A 330 2.41 21.72 -9.12
C LEU A 330 2.04 21.63 -10.62
N HIS A 331 2.86 22.21 -11.51
CA HIS A 331 2.69 22.08 -12.95
C HIS A 331 2.83 20.63 -13.44
N LEU A 332 3.73 19.82 -12.86
CA LEU A 332 3.83 18.38 -13.17
C LEU A 332 2.55 17.62 -12.76
N LEU A 333 1.92 18.01 -11.65
CA LEU A 333 0.71 17.38 -11.16
C LEU A 333 -0.56 17.82 -11.90
N ASP A 334 -0.68 19.09 -12.23
CA ASP A 334 -1.81 19.63 -12.98
C ASP A 334 -1.37 20.78 -13.92
N PRO A 335 -0.92 20.44 -15.13
CA PRO A 335 -0.43 21.45 -16.10
C PRO A 335 -1.54 22.37 -16.60
N ASN A 336 -2.81 21.97 -16.54
CA ASN A 336 -3.92 22.81 -16.99
C ASN A 336 -4.25 23.92 -15.99
N ARG A 337 -4.11 23.62 -14.70
CA ARG A 337 -4.34 24.57 -13.62
C ARG A 337 -3.16 25.47 -13.37
N PHE A 338 -1.96 24.93 -13.35
CA PHE A 338 -0.70 25.65 -13.11
C PHE A 338 0.04 25.90 -14.42
N TYR A 339 -0.59 26.60 -15.37
CA TYR A 339 -0.03 26.84 -16.71
C TYR A 339 0.81 28.13 -16.79
N ASP A 340 0.56 29.09 -15.88
CA ASP A 340 1.20 30.41 -15.89
C ASP A 340 1.81 30.73 -14.51
N TYR A 341 3.11 30.98 -14.50
CA TYR A 341 3.87 31.24 -13.28
C TYR A 341 3.48 32.58 -12.63
N GLN A 342 3.20 33.64 -13.42
CA GLN A 342 2.83 34.92 -12.86
C GLN A 342 1.44 34.87 -12.22
N ALA A 343 0.50 34.21 -12.84
CA ALA A 343 -0.82 34.00 -12.27
C ALA A 343 -0.75 33.22 -10.95
N PHE A 344 0.15 32.22 -10.85
CA PHE A 344 0.39 31.47 -9.62
C PHE A 344 0.91 32.38 -8.48
N ILE A 345 1.88 33.27 -8.77
CA ILE A 345 2.41 34.22 -7.77
C ILE A 345 1.32 35.17 -7.25
N ASP A 346 0.48 35.66 -8.15
CA ASP A 346 -0.60 36.58 -7.77
C ASP A 346 -1.68 35.85 -6.92
N GLU A 347 -1.96 34.58 -7.21
CA GLU A 347 -2.87 33.76 -6.41
C GLU A 347 -2.29 33.46 -5.03
N GLN A 348 -1.00 33.11 -4.94
CA GLN A 348 -0.33 32.86 -3.68
C GLN A 348 -0.35 34.07 -2.72
N ARG A 349 -0.20 35.28 -3.25
CA ARG A 349 -0.34 36.51 -2.45
C ARG A 349 -1.75 36.68 -1.87
N ASN A 350 -2.78 36.37 -2.65
CA ASN A 350 -4.16 36.44 -2.18
C ASN A 350 -4.49 35.40 -1.11
N TYR A 351 -3.85 34.23 -1.19
CA TYR A 351 -4.06 33.13 -0.25
C TYR A 351 -3.50 33.41 1.15
N SER A 352 -2.43 34.21 1.28
CA SER A 352 -1.83 34.55 2.57
C SER A 352 -2.81 35.27 3.52
N ALA A 353 -3.70 36.08 2.99
CA ALA A 353 -4.73 36.77 3.78
C ALA A 353 -5.80 35.83 4.34
N VAL A 354 -6.08 34.74 3.62
CA VAL A 354 -7.01 33.68 4.08
C VAL A 354 -6.38 32.87 5.20
N ALA A 355 -5.12 32.46 5.02
CA ALA A 355 -4.36 31.74 6.02
C ALA A 355 -4.24 32.50 7.34
N GLU A 356 -4.01 33.83 7.27
CA GLU A 356 -3.97 34.70 8.44
C GLU A 356 -5.32 34.77 9.16
N ALA A 357 -6.42 34.92 8.44
CA ALA A 357 -7.77 34.94 9.01
C ALA A 357 -8.13 33.65 9.74
N VAL A 358 -7.71 32.52 9.20
CA VAL A 358 -7.90 31.18 9.82
C VAL A 358 -7.01 30.99 11.06
N GLN A 359 -5.82 31.60 11.11
CA GLN A 359 -4.98 31.54 12.31
C GLN A 359 -5.67 32.20 13.50
N TYR A 360 -6.32 33.35 13.30
CA TYR A 360 -7.11 34.03 14.36
C TYR A 360 -8.26 33.16 14.83
N LEU A 361 -8.95 32.47 13.89
CA LEU A 361 -10.03 31.55 14.25
C LEU A 361 -9.51 30.35 15.07
N LEU A 362 -8.35 29.82 14.73
CA LEU A 362 -7.75 28.66 15.43
C LEU A 362 -7.23 29.00 16.81
N ALA A 363 -6.68 30.24 16.98
CA ALA A 363 -6.10 30.71 18.22
C ALA A 363 -7.15 31.23 19.23
N ASP A 364 -8.45 31.18 18.89
CA ASP A 364 -9.56 31.81 19.63
C ASP A 364 -9.32 33.29 19.94
N GLN A 365 -8.58 33.96 19.04
CA GLN A 365 -8.33 35.41 19.16
C GLN A 365 -9.39 36.19 18.39
N PRO A 366 -9.72 37.39 18.86
CA PRO A 366 -10.64 38.28 18.14
C PRO A 366 -10.11 38.56 16.73
N LEU A 367 -10.98 38.43 15.73
CA LEU A 367 -10.64 38.67 14.33
C LEU A 367 -10.26 40.17 14.13
N THR A 368 -9.18 40.38 13.42
CA THR A 368 -8.84 41.76 12.96
C THR A 368 -9.87 42.23 11.93
N VAL A 369 -10.01 43.53 11.76
CA VAL A 369 -10.92 44.14 10.75
C VAL A 369 -10.62 43.61 9.36
N GLN A 370 -9.36 43.36 9.07
CA GLN A 370 -8.89 42.84 7.78
C GLN A 370 -9.21 41.34 7.61
N ALA A 371 -9.04 40.52 8.66
CA ALA A 371 -9.42 39.12 8.69
C ALA A 371 -10.94 38.96 8.54
N GLN A 372 -11.71 39.78 9.20
CA GLN A 372 -13.18 39.81 9.12
C GLN A 372 -13.66 40.19 7.71
N ALA A 373 -13.05 41.19 7.09
CA ALA A 373 -13.35 41.59 5.71
C ALA A 373 -13.02 40.47 4.71
N THR A 374 -11.89 39.79 4.91
CA THR A 374 -11.48 38.66 4.09
C THR A 374 -12.47 37.48 4.21
N LEU A 375 -12.84 37.09 5.43
CA LEU A 375 -13.82 36.02 5.68
C LEU A 375 -15.21 36.41 5.13
N THR A 376 -15.64 37.65 5.28
CA THR A 376 -16.91 38.15 4.73
C THR A 376 -16.95 38.07 3.20
N LYS A 377 -15.82 38.37 2.54
CA LYS A 377 -15.68 38.26 1.08
C LYS A 377 -15.72 36.83 0.58
N LEU A 378 -15.19 35.90 1.36
CA LEU A 378 -15.02 34.49 0.99
C LEU A 378 -16.27 33.65 1.30
N LEU A 379 -16.87 33.84 2.45
CA LEU A 379 -17.97 33.03 2.98
C LEU A 379 -19.36 33.66 2.74
N GLY A 380 -19.41 34.97 2.48
CA GLY A 380 -20.65 35.68 2.46
C GLY A 380 -21.01 36.31 3.82
N ARG A 381 -21.85 37.34 3.79
CA ARG A 381 -22.22 38.11 5.00
C ARG A 381 -22.87 37.29 6.12
N ASN A 382 -23.71 36.33 5.77
CA ASN A 382 -24.49 35.54 6.73
C ASN A 382 -23.63 34.58 7.56
N GLU A 383 -22.66 33.93 6.94
CA GLU A 383 -21.77 32.95 7.60
C GLU A 383 -20.70 33.65 8.44
N ALA A 384 -20.19 34.79 7.99
CA ALA A 384 -19.24 35.60 8.73
C ALA A 384 -19.91 36.29 9.96
N GLN A 385 -21.20 36.62 9.89
CA GLN A 385 -21.98 37.16 11.02
C GLN A 385 -22.31 36.08 12.06
N ALA A 386 -22.58 34.85 11.64
CA ALA A 386 -22.82 33.72 12.56
C ALA A 386 -21.65 33.45 13.50
N LEU A 387 -20.44 33.83 13.11
CA LEU A 387 -19.24 33.72 13.97
C LEU A 387 -19.21 34.79 15.08
N ASN A 388 -19.83 35.91 14.85
CA ASN A 388 -19.86 37.06 15.81
C ASN A 388 -21.09 37.03 16.72
N GLU A 389 -22.27 36.63 16.20
CA GLU A 389 -23.55 36.71 16.92
C GLU A 389 -23.82 35.56 17.90
N ASN A 390 -23.10 34.40 17.73
CA ASN A 390 -23.25 33.23 18.59
C ASN A 390 -22.36 33.23 19.86
N SER A 391 -21.78 34.39 20.22
CA SER A 391 -20.82 34.48 21.33
C SER A 391 -21.44 34.40 22.74
N GLU A 392 -22.77 34.57 22.90
CA GLU A 392 -23.36 34.68 24.25
C GLU A 392 -24.27 33.52 24.70
N ASN A 393 -24.71 32.63 23.80
CA ASN A 393 -25.73 31.60 24.17
C ASN A 393 -25.56 30.15 23.70
N ASN A 394 -24.42 29.72 23.11
CA ASN A 394 -24.26 28.37 22.65
C ASN A 394 -23.19 27.58 23.42
N ASP A 395 -23.48 26.26 23.66
CA ASP A 395 -22.55 25.30 24.21
C ASP A 395 -21.19 25.36 23.48
N GLU A 396 -20.11 25.30 24.21
CA GLU A 396 -18.71 25.31 23.76
C GLU A 396 -18.44 24.23 22.70
N VAL A 397 -19.14 23.10 22.78
CA VAL A 397 -19.12 21.98 21.82
C VAL A 397 -19.70 22.38 20.46
N GLN A 398 -20.77 23.16 20.45
CA GLN A 398 -21.46 23.56 19.22
C GLN A 398 -20.67 24.65 18.48
N ARG A 399 -20.03 25.58 19.22
CA ARG A 399 -19.09 26.55 18.66
C ARG A 399 -17.86 25.91 18.02
N HIS A 400 -17.31 24.89 18.69
CA HIS A 400 -16.16 24.14 18.16
C HIS A 400 -16.51 23.38 16.88
N ALA A 401 -17.70 22.80 16.81
CA ALA A 401 -18.18 22.08 15.61
C ALA A 401 -18.40 23.03 14.41
N ILE A 402 -19.01 24.21 14.64
CA ILE A 402 -19.23 25.24 13.59
C ILE A 402 -17.87 25.74 13.09
N LYS A 403 -16.94 26.05 14.00
CA LYS A 403 -15.59 26.51 13.69
C LYS A 403 -14.82 25.48 12.85
N GLN A 404 -14.86 24.19 13.23
CA GLN A 404 -14.22 23.12 12.45
C GLN A 404 -14.86 22.92 11.06
N ALA A 405 -16.18 22.99 10.97
CA ALA A 405 -16.88 22.93 9.69
C ALA A 405 -16.47 24.08 8.76
N LEU A 406 -16.35 25.29 9.30
CA LEU A 406 -15.92 26.47 8.57
C LEU A 406 -14.46 26.41 8.11
N ILE A 407 -13.56 25.95 8.97
CA ILE A 407 -12.14 25.75 8.62
C ILE A 407 -12.04 24.71 7.48
N LYS A 408 -12.80 23.62 7.57
CA LYS A 408 -12.87 22.61 6.52
C LYS A 408 -13.38 23.18 5.19
N ASP A 409 -14.43 23.99 5.22
CA ASP A 409 -14.98 24.65 4.03
C ASP A 409 -13.97 25.64 3.41
N LEU A 410 -13.23 26.38 4.23
CA LEU A 410 -12.16 27.27 3.76
C LEU A 410 -10.99 26.51 3.15
N ILE A 411 -10.60 25.39 3.74
CA ILE A 411 -9.57 24.46 3.19
C ILE A 411 -10.03 23.90 1.83
N ASP A 412 -11.28 23.48 1.75
CA ASP A 412 -11.86 22.90 0.53
C ASP A 412 -12.00 23.96 -0.60
N ARG A 413 -12.32 25.22 -0.28
CA ARG A 413 -12.52 26.30 -1.26
C ARG A 413 -11.23 26.95 -1.74
N HIS A 414 -10.25 27.09 -0.85
CA HIS A 414 -9.07 27.92 -1.08
C HIS A 414 -7.81 27.16 -0.71
N GLY A 415 -7.00 26.77 -1.68
CA GLY A 415 -5.69 26.22 -1.44
C GLY A 415 -5.35 24.95 -2.21
N THR A 416 -4.08 24.59 -2.12
CA THR A 416 -3.49 23.40 -2.75
C THR A 416 -3.72 22.14 -1.92
N SER A 417 -4.57 22.16 -0.90
CA SER A 417 -4.78 21.13 0.11
C SER A 417 -5.20 19.74 -0.42
N ARG A 418 -5.71 19.69 -1.66
CA ARG A 418 -5.97 18.40 -2.34
C ARG A 418 -4.75 17.85 -3.10
N VAL A 419 -3.81 18.72 -3.47
CA VAL A 419 -2.67 18.37 -4.33
C VAL A 419 -1.39 18.27 -3.52
N LEU A 420 -1.31 19.02 -2.41
CA LEU A 420 -0.14 19.10 -1.56
C LEU A 420 -0.49 18.69 -0.13
N PHE A 421 0.28 17.74 0.41
CA PHE A 421 0.24 17.33 1.81
C PHE A 421 1.56 17.65 2.48
N ARG A 422 1.50 18.27 3.66
CA ARG A 422 2.68 18.67 4.40
C ARG A 422 2.42 18.64 5.90
N ASN A 423 3.25 17.92 6.61
CA ASN A 423 3.34 17.96 8.06
C ASN A 423 4.72 18.46 8.50
N THR A 424 4.77 19.04 9.68
CA THR A 424 6.01 19.45 10.31
C THR A 424 6.19 18.71 11.63
N ARG A 425 7.43 18.50 12.06
CA ARG A 425 7.73 17.81 13.32
C ARG A 425 7.09 18.48 14.53
N ARG A 426 6.97 19.83 14.51
CA ARG A 426 6.28 20.58 15.59
C ARG A 426 4.79 20.30 15.67
N GLY A 427 4.16 19.97 14.55
CA GLY A 427 2.73 19.62 14.47
C GLY A 427 2.42 18.18 14.85
N VAL A 428 3.43 17.31 14.90
CA VAL A 428 3.29 15.87 15.12
C VAL A 428 3.90 15.49 16.48
N LYS A 429 3.14 14.83 17.34
CA LYS A 429 3.61 14.31 18.64
C LYS A 429 4.34 12.98 18.44
N GLY A 430 5.28 12.66 19.33
CA GLY A 430 5.95 11.35 19.35
C GLY A 430 7.39 11.35 18.83
N PHE A 431 7.99 12.51 18.64
CA PHE A 431 9.43 12.63 18.42
C PHE A 431 10.19 12.72 19.74
N PRO A 432 11.39 12.13 19.82
CA PRO A 432 12.28 12.29 20.95
C PRO A 432 12.91 13.70 20.98
N GLN A 433 13.44 14.11 22.11
CA GLN A 433 14.31 15.27 22.18
C GLN A 433 15.72 14.88 21.72
N ARG A 434 16.43 15.81 21.07
CA ARG A 434 17.85 15.70 20.75
C ARG A 434 18.67 16.36 21.84
N ILE A 435 19.63 15.65 22.38
CA ILE A 435 20.51 16.15 23.44
C ILE A 435 21.96 16.10 22.93
N TYR A 436 22.55 17.27 22.78
CA TYR A 436 23.91 17.43 22.27
C TYR A 436 24.96 17.31 23.38
N HIS A 437 25.99 16.52 23.13
CA HIS A 437 27.14 16.31 24.04
C HIS A 437 28.44 16.61 23.29
N PRO A 438 28.98 17.84 23.39
CA PRO A 438 30.31 18.14 22.88
C PRO A 438 31.41 17.50 23.73
N ILE A 439 32.32 16.78 23.10
CA ILE A 439 33.45 16.13 23.80
C ILE A 439 34.76 16.72 23.30
N GLY A 440 35.23 17.75 23.98
CA GLY A 440 36.54 18.40 23.70
C GLY A 440 37.71 17.61 24.31
N LEU A 441 38.62 17.16 23.45
CA LEU A 441 39.79 16.42 23.85
C LEU A 441 41.04 17.31 23.72
N PRO A 442 42.08 17.13 24.60
CA PRO A 442 43.31 17.94 24.58
C PRO A 442 44.04 17.87 23.23
N ALA A 443 44.64 19.00 22.81
CA ALA A 443 45.38 19.09 21.56
C ALA A 443 46.75 18.37 21.56
N GLU A 444 47.26 17.99 22.72
CA GLU A 444 48.58 17.37 22.90
C GLU A 444 48.57 15.86 22.64
N THR A 445 47.44 15.27 22.43
CA THR A 445 47.29 13.83 22.20
C THR A 445 47.10 13.54 20.73
N ASP A 446 47.82 12.54 20.22
CA ASP A 446 47.74 12.01 18.87
C ASP A 446 46.28 11.69 18.45
N LYS A 447 46.04 11.47 17.14
CA LYS A 447 44.76 11.04 16.58
C LYS A 447 44.10 9.86 17.32
N GLU A 448 44.81 9.19 18.19
CA GLU A 448 44.32 8.08 19.01
C GLU A 448 43.41 8.52 20.19
N SER A 449 43.47 9.78 20.67
CA SER A 449 42.70 10.22 21.84
C SER A 449 41.16 10.12 21.63
N ARG A 450 40.68 10.31 20.41
CA ARG A 450 39.22 10.10 20.09
C ARG A 450 38.88 8.61 20.15
N ILE A 451 39.78 7.74 19.78
CA ILE A 451 39.59 6.29 19.82
C ILE A 451 39.61 5.80 21.26
N ASP A 452 40.55 6.29 22.09
CA ASP A 452 40.60 5.95 23.49
C ASP A 452 39.36 6.44 24.25
N TRP A 453 38.89 7.66 23.93
CA TRP A 453 37.61 8.14 24.45
C TRP A 453 36.44 7.23 24.03
N LEU A 454 36.37 6.79 22.76
CA LEU A 454 35.29 5.91 22.29
C LEU A 454 35.32 4.56 23.03
N ILE A 455 36.49 4.01 23.28
CA ILE A 455 36.67 2.78 24.05
C ILE A 455 36.14 2.96 25.48
N ASP A 456 36.50 4.03 26.15
CA ASP A 456 36.05 4.29 27.50
C ASP A 456 34.55 4.56 27.56
N PHE A 457 34.00 5.28 26.57
CA PHE A 457 32.58 5.51 26.43
C PHE A 457 31.79 4.20 26.24
N LEU A 458 32.25 3.30 25.37
CA LEU A 458 31.60 2.00 25.17
C LEU A 458 31.69 1.12 26.42
N LYS A 459 32.78 1.16 27.17
CA LYS A 459 32.92 0.45 28.46
C LYS A 459 31.95 0.95 29.51
N GLN A 460 31.75 2.27 29.60
CA GLN A 460 30.83 2.89 30.57
C GLN A 460 29.35 2.59 30.19
N ASN A 461 29.07 2.33 28.93
CA ASN A 461 27.74 2.10 28.39
C ASN A 461 27.55 0.65 27.90
N ARG A 462 28.05 -0.36 28.63
CA ARG A 462 28.03 -1.77 28.17
C ARG A 462 26.65 -2.35 27.86
N ASN A 463 25.60 -1.85 28.50
CA ASN A 463 24.25 -2.33 28.36
C ASN A 463 23.45 -1.53 27.31
N GLU A 464 24.06 -0.55 26.68
CA GLU A 464 23.42 0.31 25.70
C GLU A 464 23.94 0.02 24.29
N LYS A 465 23.06 0.13 23.31
CA LYS A 465 23.43 0.09 21.89
C LYS A 465 23.89 1.47 21.45
N VAL A 466 25.05 1.52 20.80
CA VAL A 466 25.68 2.77 20.35
C VAL A 466 25.86 2.74 18.83
N PHE A 467 25.32 3.75 18.16
CA PHE A 467 25.50 3.92 16.72
C PHE A 467 26.62 4.94 16.46
N VAL A 468 27.69 4.51 15.80
CA VAL A 468 28.89 5.32 15.53
C VAL A 468 28.95 5.60 14.03
N ILE A 469 28.99 6.89 13.65
CA ILE A 469 29.09 7.31 12.26
C ILE A 469 30.49 7.90 12.01
N CYS A 470 31.13 7.38 10.98
CA CYS A 470 32.42 7.81 10.45
C CYS A 470 32.26 8.39 9.04
N ARG A 471 33.25 9.17 8.58
CA ARG A 471 33.20 9.75 7.24
C ARG A 471 33.38 8.71 6.14
N THR A 472 34.26 7.74 6.30
CA THR A 472 34.66 6.77 5.28
C THR A 472 34.64 5.33 5.78
N ALA A 473 34.47 4.37 4.86
CA ALA A 473 34.60 2.94 5.15
C ALA A 473 36.00 2.57 5.72
N GLU A 474 37.05 3.25 5.28
CA GLU A 474 38.41 3.02 5.80
C GLU A 474 38.49 3.32 7.31
N THR A 475 37.89 4.42 7.75
CA THR A 475 37.82 4.78 9.19
C THR A 475 36.99 3.72 9.95
N VAL A 476 35.91 3.24 9.40
CA VAL A 476 35.09 2.18 10.01
C VAL A 476 35.91 0.91 10.23
N LEU A 477 36.58 0.42 9.20
CA LEU A 477 37.41 -0.80 9.27
C LEU A 477 38.59 -0.65 10.25
N ARG A 478 39.20 0.54 10.28
CA ARG A 478 40.28 0.85 11.23
C ARG A 478 39.79 0.83 12.68
N LEU A 479 38.64 1.45 12.95
CA LEU A 479 38.03 1.46 14.29
C LEU A 479 37.63 0.04 14.73
N GLU A 480 37.01 -0.74 13.87
CA GLU A 480 36.65 -2.13 14.18
C GLU A 480 37.86 -2.93 14.63
N LYS A 481 38.96 -2.86 13.85
CA LYS A 481 40.21 -3.57 14.19
C LYS A 481 40.71 -3.18 15.55
N ILE A 482 40.78 -1.89 15.87
CA ILE A 482 41.31 -1.39 17.15
C ILE A 482 40.38 -1.79 18.31
N LEU A 483 39.08 -1.66 18.19
CA LEU A 483 38.10 -2.03 19.22
C LEU A 483 38.14 -3.53 19.52
N ARG A 484 38.31 -4.35 18.50
CA ARG A 484 38.42 -5.80 18.63
C ARG A 484 39.76 -6.22 19.29
N GLU A 485 40.86 -5.62 18.84
CA GLU A 485 42.20 -6.01 19.32
C GLU A 485 42.50 -5.49 20.73
N LYS A 486 42.13 -4.24 21.06
CA LYS A 486 42.42 -3.64 22.37
C LYS A 486 41.46 -4.13 23.48
N GLU A 487 40.15 -4.34 23.20
CA GLU A 487 39.17 -4.51 24.29
C GLU A 487 38.09 -5.57 24.00
N ALA A 488 38.20 -6.31 22.93
CA ALA A 488 37.23 -7.35 22.54
C ALA A 488 35.77 -6.87 22.54
N ILE A 489 35.54 -5.58 22.19
CA ILE A 489 34.20 -5.01 22.08
C ILE A 489 33.51 -5.59 20.84
N ARG A 490 32.29 -6.10 21.01
CA ARG A 490 31.49 -6.63 19.92
C ARG A 490 30.98 -5.50 19.05
N THR A 491 31.39 -5.46 17.79
CA THR A 491 30.99 -4.45 16.81
C THR A 491 30.32 -5.08 15.60
N ALA A 492 29.38 -4.35 14.99
CA ALA A 492 28.81 -4.64 13.68
C ALA A 492 29.31 -3.55 12.71
N LEU A 493 29.53 -3.92 11.44
CA LEU A 493 29.98 -3.01 10.40
C LEU A 493 28.89 -2.68 9.42
N PHE A 494 28.87 -1.43 8.92
CA PHE A 494 27.89 -1.01 7.93
C PHE A 494 28.48 0.07 7.01
N HIS A 495 28.88 -0.32 5.80
CA HIS A 495 29.50 0.60 4.85
C HIS A 495 29.18 0.23 3.40
N GLU A 496 29.46 1.13 2.47
CA GLU A 496 29.15 1.04 1.04
C GLU A 496 29.76 -0.18 0.33
N GLY A 497 30.89 -0.68 0.77
CA GLY A 497 31.55 -1.86 0.22
C GLY A 497 30.92 -3.21 0.60
N MET A 498 29.86 -3.23 1.42
CA MET A 498 29.18 -4.46 1.84
C MET A 498 28.01 -4.78 0.93
N SER A 499 27.78 -6.06 0.66
CA SER A 499 26.57 -6.54 0.02
C SER A 499 25.31 -6.33 0.88
N LEU A 500 24.12 -6.35 0.28
CA LEU A 500 22.84 -6.21 1.00
C LEU A 500 22.68 -7.27 2.09
N GLN A 501 23.04 -8.53 1.79
CA GLN A 501 22.96 -9.62 2.77
C GLN A 501 23.90 -9.43 3.97
N GLU A 502 25.10 -8.92 3.74
CA GLU A 502 26.04 -8.61 4.82
C GLU A 502 25.53 -7.46 5.69
N ARG A 503 24.97 -6.41 5.08
CA ARG A 503 24.34 -5.30 5.80
C ARG A 503 23.15 -5.76 6.64
N ASP A 504 22.33 -6.68 6.12
CA ASP A 504 21.20 -7.26 6.82
C ASP A 504 21.65 -8.05 8.05
N ARG A 505 22.66 -8.90 7.90
CA ARG A 505 23.24 -9.67 9.02
C ARG A 505 23.85 -8.76 10.08
N ALA A 506 24.54 -7.69 9.66
CA ALA A 506 25.14 -6.72 10.58
C ALA A 506 24.04 -5.97 11.36
N ALA A 507 22.97 -5.54 10.70
CA ALA A 507 21.85 -4.87 11.33
C ALA A 507 21.11 -5.80 12.34
N ALA A 508 20.85 -7.05 11.96
CA ALA A 508 20.24 -8.05 12.85
C ALA A 508 21.15 -8.33 14.07
N TYR A 509 22.46 -8.47 13.85
CA TYR A 509 23.43 -8.67 14.91
C TYR A 509 23.49 -7.45 15.87
N PHE A 510 23.38 -6.23 15.36
CA PHE A 510 23.29 -5.04 16.20
C PHE A 510 21.96 -4.95 16.96
N ALA A 511 20.85 -5.39 16.37
CA ALA A 511 19.53 -5.37 17.00
C ALA A 511 19.38 -6.36 18.16
N ASP A 512 20.13 -7.46 18.17
CA ASP A 512 20.07 -8.46 19.22
C ASP A 512 20.58 -7.86 20.55
N MET A 513 19.67 -7.72 21.51
CA MET A 513 19.94 -7.10 22.84
C MET A 513 20.74 -7.99 23.77
N LEU A 514 20.76 -9.30 23.57
CA LEU A 514 21.38 -10.26 24.49
C LEU A 514 22.79 -10.68 24.04
N GLN A 515 22.93 -11.10 22.79
CA GLN A 515 24.18 -11.65 22.25
C GLN A 515 24.78 -10.79 21.13
N GLY A 516 24.10 -9.77 20.69
CA GLY A 516 24.48 -8.94 19.56
C GLY A 516 25.59 -7.94 19.82
N ALA A 517 25.96 -7.21 18.76
CA ALA A 517 26.98 -6.16 18.85
C ALA A 517 26.53 -5.02 19.77
N GLN A 518 27.44 -4.49 20.56
CA GLN A 518 27.22 -3.29 21.37
C GLN A 518 27.25 -2.03 20.53
N ALA A 519 28.19 -1.96 19.58
CA ALA A 519 28.34 -0.80 18.70
C ALA A 519 28.14 -1.18 17.23
N MET A 520 27.42 -0.33 16.49
CA MET A 520 27.40 -0.34 15.03
C MET A 520 28.32 0.75 14.53
N LEU A 521 29.31 0.37 13.74
CA LEU A 521 30.25 1.30 13.08
C LEU A 521 29.83 1.47 11.64
N SER A 522 29.41 2.67 11.26
CA SER A 522 28.89 2.96 9.93
C SER A 522 29.64 4.09 9.23
N SER A 523 29.78 3.98 7.91
CA SER A 523 30.09 5.16 7.10
C SER A 523 28.84 6.03 6.93
N ALA A 524 29.01 7.33 6.68
CA ALA A 524 27.91 8.27 6.51
C ALA A 524 27.00 7.87 5.35
N ILE A 525 27.58 7.47 4.23
CA ILE A 525 26.85 6.98 3.03
C ILE A 525 26.30 5.58 3.27
N GLY A 526 27.07 4.69 3.91
CA GLY A 526 26.66 3.31 4.14
C GLY A 526 25.40 3.18 5.01
N SER A 527 25.12 4.15 5.89
CA SER A 527 23.97 4.12 6.79
C SER A 527 22.62 4.43 6.11
N GLU A 528 22.60 4.82 4.86
CA GLU A 528 21.36 5.16 4.15
C GLU A 528 20.36 3.98 4.13
N GLY A 529 19.09 4.29 4.28
CA GLY A 529 18.00 3.34 4.14
C GLY A 529 17.65 2.49 5.36
N ARG A 530 18.34 2.61 6.49
CA ARG A 530 18.08 1.80 7.68
C ARG A 530 17.56 2.60 8.87
N ASN A 531 16.78 1.93 9.71
CA ASN A 531 16.22 2.46 10.94
C ASN A 531 16.83 1.72 12.15
N PHE A 532 17.36 2.48 13.12
CA PHE A 532 17.99 1.96 14.32
C PHE A 532 17.32 2.52 15.60
N GLN A 533 16.00 2.67 15.60
CA GLN A 533 15.23 3.26 16.72
C GLN A 533 15.36 2.53 18.07
N PHE A 534 15.84 1.28 18.09
CA PHE A 534 16.16 0.57 19.32
C PHE A 534 17.42 1.13 20.02
N SER A 535 18.25 1.91 19.32
CA SER A 535 19.38 2.68 19.87
C SER A 535 18.98 4.14 20.04
N ASN A 536 19.43 4.78 21.10
CA ASN A 536 19.24 6.22 21.33
C ASN A 536 20.55 6.98 21.55
N ARG A 537 21.69 6.32 21.34
CA ARG A 537 23.03 6.93 21.47
C ARG A 537 23.73 6.96 20.12
N LEU A 538 23.95 8.18 19.62
CA LEU A 538 24.65 8.47 18.38
C LEU A 538 26.01 9.08 18.67
N VAL A 539 27.06 8.50 18.16
CA VAL A 539 28.38 9.08 18.16
C VAL A 539 28.72 9.52 16.73
N LEU A 540 28.79 10.79 16.48
CA LEU A 540 29.32 11.37 15.23
C LEU A 540 30.84 11.47 15.37
N PHE A 541 31.50 10.33 15.09
CA PHE A 541 32.97 10.26 15.22
C PHE A 541 33.67 11.21 14.25
N ASP A 542 33.17 11.29 13.02
CA ASP A 542 33.49 12.34 12.07
C ASP A 542 32.23 13.08 11.67
N LEU A 543 32.25 14.40 11.63
CA LEU A 543 31.17 15.21 11.18
C LEU A 543 31.10 15.27 9.64
N PRO A 544 29.95 15.14 9.02
CA PRO A 544 29.78 15.39 7.60
C PRO A 544 29.95 16.88 7.28
N ASP A 545 30.37 17.18 6.05
CA ASP A 545 30.61 18.57 5.61
C ASP A 545 29.28 19.28 5.18
N ASN A 546 28.23 18.52 4.94
CA ASN A 546 26.93 19.01 4.46
C ASN A 546 25.85 18.86 5.56
N PRO A 547 25.07 19.91 5.87
CA PRO A 547 23.98 19.88 6.83
C PRO A 547 22.91 18.82 6.55
N ASP A 548 22.57 18.55 5.28
CA ASP A 548 21.57 17.55 4.92
C ASP A 548 22.04 16.14 5.29
N LEU A 549 23.32 15.84 5.03
CA LEU A 549 23.89 14.56 5.41
C LEU A 549 23.96 14.42 6.95
N LEU A 550 24.21 15.53 7.69
CA LEU A 550 24.12 15.55 9.14
C LEU A 550 22.71 15.20 9.61
N GLU A 551 21.69 15.82 9.02
CA GLU A 551 20.29 15.56 9.34
C GLU A 551 19.91 14.11 9.03
N GLN A 552 20.37 13.57 7.89
CA GLN A 552 20.19 12.17 7.56
C GLN A 552 20.86 11.24 8.58
N CYS A 553 22.06 11.52 9.02
CA CYS A 553 22.76 10.75 10.04
C CYS A 553 22.00 10.73 11.37
N ILE A 554 21.54 11.88 11.85
CA ILE A 554 20.75 11.99 13.07
C ILE A 554 19.40 11.29 12.89
N GLY A 555 18.78 11.44 11.73
CA GLY A 555 17.48 10.84 11.38
C GLY A 555 17.46 9.30 11.35
N ARG A 556 18.61 8.61 11.52
CA ARG A 556 18.65 7.15 11.69
C ARG A 556 18.07 6.71 13.05
N LEU A 557 18.22 7.56 14.07
CA LEU A 557 17.74 7.33 15.43
C LEU A 557 16.55 8.23 15.78
N ASP A 558 16.57 9.48 15.29
CA ASP A 558 15.61 10.52 15.57
C ASP A 558 14.42 10.44 14.60
N ARG A 559 13.49 9.53 14.91
CA ARG A 559 12.27 9.30 14.13
C ARG A 559 11.05 9.25 15.03
N ILE A 560 9.90 9.45 14.44
CA ILE A 560 8.62 9.27 15.12
C ILE A 560 8.51 7.83 15.66
N GLY A 561 8.07 7.69 16.92
CA GLY A 561 8.00 6.40 17.61
C GLY A 561 9.25 6.00 18.38
N GLN A 562 10.32 6.79 18.35
CA GLN A 562 11.46 6.61 19.27
C GLN A 562 11.02 6.93 20.71
N ALA A 563 11.12 5.94 21.60
CA ALA A 563 10.61 6.05 22.98
C ALA A 563 11.55 6.81 23.94
N ARG A 564 12.82 6.99 23.56
CA ARG A 564 13.85 7.61 24.41
C ARG A 564 14.49 8.80 23.70
N ASP A 565 14.92 9.81 24.45
CA ASP A 565 15.65 10.95 23.91
C ASP A 565 16.94 10.52 23.23
N VAL A 566 17.28 11.17 22.11
CA VAL A 566 18.45 10.84 21.30
C VAL A 566 19.63 11.67 21.77
N HIS A 567 20.64 10.99 22.30
CA HIS A 567 21.89 11.58 22.77
C HIS A 567 22.93 11.58 21.65
N ILE A 568 23.41 12.78 21.25
CA ILE A 568 24.36 12.98 20.13
C ILE A 568 25.71 13.40 20.71
N TYR A 569 26.69 12.52 20.60
CA TYR A 569 28.07 12.72 21.10
C TYR A 569 28.98 13.09 19.94
N VAL A 570 29.71 14.17 20.06
CA VAL A 570 30.67 14.64 19.05
C VAL A 570 32.05 14.80 19.66
N PRO A 571 32.93 13.80 19.51
CA PRO A 571 34.32 13.88 20.00
C PRO A 571 35.20 14.68 19.01
N TYR A 572 35.85 15.71 19.49
CA TYR A 572 36.77 16.51 18.69
C TYR A 572 38.03 16.87 19.48
N ILE A 573 39.15 17.10 18.77
CA ILE A 573 40.36 17.65 19.34
C ILE A 573 40.25 19.17 19.41
N ASN A 574 40.57 19.76 20.57
CA ASN A 574 40.52 21.22 20.71
C ASN A 574 41.46 21.91 19.71
N GLY A 575 40.97 22.96 19.05
CA GLY A 575 41.68 23.66 17.99
C GLY A 575 41.62 23.04 16.60
N SER A 576 40.87 21.91 16.44
CA SER A 576 40.75 21.21 15.14
C SER A 576 39.64 21.78 14.24
N ALA A 577 39.70 21.45 12.95
CA ALA A 577 38.64 21.78 12.01
C ALA A 577 37.29 21.16 12.44
N GLN A 578 37.30 19.96 13.03
CA GLN A 578 36.06 19.31 13.51
C GLN A 578 35.43 20.08 14.69
N GLN A 579 36.19 20.69 15.58
CA GLN A 579 35.65 21.58 16.60
C GLN A 579 34.91 22.76 15.98
N ARG A 580 35.48 23.42 14.96
CA ARG A 580 34.86 24.56 14.28
C ARG A 580 33.60 24.15 13.53
N LEU A 581 33.65 23.01 12.88
CA LEU A 581 32.47 22.46 12.21
C LEU A 581 31.36 22.15 13.23
N ALA A 582 31.69 21.57 14.39
CA ALA A 582 30.75 21.31 15.48
C ALA A 582 30.16 22.61 16.05
N GLN A 583 30.96 23.66 16.21
CA GLN A 583 30.51 24.97 16.65
C GLN A 583 29.58 25.61 15.63
N TRP A 584 29.91 25.55 14.33
CA TRP A 584 29.03 26.07 13.28
C TRP A 584 27.69 25.34 13.25
N TYR A 585 27.68 24.01 13.35
CA TYR A 585 26.44 23.24 13.41
C TYR A 585 25.62 23.54 14.66
N HIS A 586 26.26 23.72 15.82
CA HIS A 586 25.54 23.97 17.07
C HIS A 586 25.14 25.44 17.23
N GLU A 587 26.11 26.34 17.24
CA GLU A 587 25.87 27.76 17.55
C GLU A 587 25.28 28.53 16.34
N GLY A 588 25.71 28.20 15.11
CA GLY A 588 25.20 28.81 13.88
C GLY A 588 23.85 28.23 13.44
N LEU A 589 23.77 26.92 13.30
CA LEU A 589 22.58 26.25 12.74
C LEU A 589 21.64 25.63 13.79
N ASN A 590 22.10 25.36 15.02
CA ASN A 590 21.42 24.57 16.06
C ASN A 590 20.97 23.17 15.56
N ALA A 591 21.75 22.59 14.64
CA ALA A 591 21.35 21.37 13.93
C ALA A 591 21.42 20.08 14.77
N PHE A 592 22.08 20.11 15.94
CA PHE A 592 22.12 18.98 16.84
C PHE A 592 20.88 18.88 17.74
N GLU A 593 20.23 19.99 18.08
CA GLU A 593 19.08 20.01 19.01
C GLU A 593 17.75 20.20 18.29
N GLU A 594 17.77 20.92 17.15
CA GLU A 594 16.58 21.11 16.29
C GLU A 594 16.88 20.68 14.85
N THR A 595 15.85 20.30 14.12
CA THR A 595 15.98 20.15 12.66
C THR A 595 16.23 21.54 12.03
N CYS A 596 17.17 21.60 11.11
CA CYS A 596 17.50 22.85 10.41
C CYS A 596 17.15 22.76 8.90
N PRO A 597 15.88 22.94 8.55
CA PRO A 597 15.44 22.85 7.15
C PRO A 597 16.17 23.80 6.19
N MET A 598 16.67 24.94 6.70
CA MET A 598 17.39 25.94 5.93
C MET A 598 18.91 25.68 5.85
N GLY A 599 19.39 24.55 6.41
CA GLY A 599 20.82 24.23 6.49
C GLY A 599 21.51 24.27 5.14
N SER A 600 20.92 23.66 4.11
CA SER A 600 21.49 23.64 2.75
C SER A 600 21.56 25.02 2.11
N LEU A 601 20.52 25.86 2.25
CA LEU A 601 20.53 27.22 1.74
C LEU A 601 21.61 28.08 2.40
N LEU A 602 21.81 27.92 3.71
CA LEU A 602 22.87 28.60 4.43
C LEU A 602 24.23 28.06 4.02
N PHE A 603 24.35 26.74 3.81
CA PHE A 603 25.60 26.15 3.33
C PHE A 603 25.96 26.60 1.91
N GLU A 604 25.01 26.74 0.99
CA GLU A 604 25.25 27.32 -0.35
C GLU A 604 25.76 28.76 -0.26
N LYS A 605 25.24 29.57 0.66
CA LYS A 605 25.64 30.97 0.85
C LYS A 605 26.99 31.12 1.56
N CYS A 606 27.23 30.30 2.59
CA CYS A 606 28.36 30.46 3.51
C CYS A 606 29.45 29.40 3.36
N GLY A 607 29.23 28.37 2.51
CA GLY A 607 30.10 27.21 2.43
C GLY A 607 31.53 27.49 2.02
N GLN A 608 31.78 28.48 1.16
CA GLN A 608 33.13 28.88 0.78
C GLN A 608 33.89 29.50 1.99
N ASP A 609 33.24 30.37 2.74
CA ASP A 609 33.81 30.96 3.95
C ASP A 609 34.03 29.90 5.03
N LEU A 610 33.09 28.98 5.20
CA LEU A 610 33.23 27.83 6.11
C LEU A 610 34.49 27.01 5.76
N GLN A 611 34.66 26.62 4.49
CA GLN A 611 35.82 25.86 4.02
C GLN A 611 37.16 26.61 4.28
N ARG A 612 37.16 27.93 4.11
CA ARG A 612 38.35 28.75 4.48
C ARG A 612 38.68 28.60 5.97
N PHE A 613 37.69 28.74 6.85
CA PHE A 613 37.88 28.60 8.30
C PHE A 613 38.23 27.17 8.73
N LEU A 614 37.72 26.15 8.06
CA LEU A 614 38.12 24.77 8.33
C LEU A 614 39.56 24.47 7.90
N SER A 615 40.07 25.15 6.84
CA SER A 615 41.42 24.97 6.35
C SER A 615 42.48 25.71 7.21
N GLN A 616 42.09 26.79 7.87
CA GLN A 616 42.99 27.62 8.68
C GLN A 616 42.45 27.83 10.11
N PRO A 617 42.55 26.86 11.00
CA PRO A 617 41.92 26.94 12.32
C PRO A 617 42.59 27.90 13.33
N SER A 618 43.49 28.73 12.96
CA SER A 618 44.19 29.69 13.85
C SER A 618 43.53 31.08 13.96
N GLU A 619 42.62 31.45 13.06
CA GLU A 619 41.92 32.78 13.07
C GLU A 619 40.64 32.69 13.96
N THR A 620 40.69 33.24 15.18
CA THR A 620 39.62 33.05 16.18
C THR A 620 38.55 34.16 16.15
N THR A 621 38.90 35.41 15.92
CA THR A 621 37.98 36.55 15.95
C THR A 621 37.01 36.55 14.76
N ASP A 622 37.52 36.36 13.57
CA ASP A 622 36.68 36.35 12.34
C ASP A 622 35.72 35.15 12.31
N PHE A 623 36.07 34.04 12.96
CA PHE A 623 35.21 32.86 13.03
C PHE A 623 34.00 33.10 13.95
N SER A 624 34.13 33.80 15.07
CA SER A 624 33.02 34.17 15.94
C SER A 624 32.02 35.10 15.24
N ASP A 625 32.51 36.03 14.45
CA ASP A 625 31.71 36.95 13.65
C ASP A 625 30.96 36.19 12.52
N PHE A 626 31.61 35.20 11.91
CA PHE A 626 30.99 34.31 10.93
C PHE A 626 29.87 33.50 11.54
N ILE A 627 30.02 32.90 12.73
CA ILE A 627 28.95 32.20 13.46
C ILE A 627 27.81 33.14 13.76
N ALA A 628 28.08 34.34 14.29
CA ALA A 628 27.02 35.33 14.59
C ALA A 628 26.25 35.72 13.33
N THR A 629 26.91 35.86 12.18
CA THR A 629 26.32 36.17 10.89
C THR A 629 25.44 35.00 10.42
N THR A 630 25.91 33.77 10.52
CA THR A 630 25.13 32.54 10.19
C THR A 630 23.88 32.46 11.08
N LEU A 631 24.01 32.68 12.38
CA LEU A 631 22.88 32.69 13.32
C LEU A 631 21.85 33.77 12.96
N SER A 632 22.29 34.99 12.64
CA SER A 632 21.39 36.06 12.23
C SER A 632 20.62 35.72 10.95
N GLN A 633 21.32 35.20 9.95
CA GLN A 633 20.71 34.70 8.70
C GLN A 633 19.74 33.53 8.94
N ARG A 634 20.09 32.61 9.85
CA ARG A 634 19.18 31.54 10.24
C ARG A 634 17.88 32.08 10.85
N ILE A 635 17.97 33.00 11.78
CA ILE A 635 16.80 33.62 12.44
C ILE A 635 15.93 34.34 11.41
N GLU A 636 16.53 35.09 10.51
CA GLU A 636 15.82 35.81 9.45
C GLU A 636 15.12 34.83 8.50
N LEU A 637 15.81 33.82 7.99
CA LEU A 637 15.24 32.79 7.14
C LEU A 637 14.15 31.99 7.86
N LYS A 638 14.34 31.66 9.15
CA LYS A 638 13.32 30.99 9.95
C LYS A 638 12.05 31.83 10.07
N ALA A 639 12.19 33.15 10.30
CA ALA A 639 11.04 34.07 10.36
C ALA A 639 10.30 34.17 9.01
N VAL A 640 11.03 34.21 7.90
CA VAL A 640 10.45 34.21 6.54
C VAL A 640 9.69 32.91 6.28
N LEU A 641 10.27 31.77 6.63
CA LEU A 641 9.63 30.46 6.49
C LEU A 641 8.41 30.30 7.41
N GLU A 642 8.46 30.83 8.63
CA GLU A 642 7.33 30.78 9.55
C GLU A 642 6.18 31.73 9.11
N GLN A 643 6.49 32.85 8.47
CA GLN A 643 5.48 33.74 7.88
C GLN A 643 4.85 33.14 6.61
N GLY A 644 5.61 32.38 5.83
CA GLY A 644 5.12 31.65 4.64
C GLY A 644 4.42 30.30 4.95
N ARG A 645 4.35 29.90 6.21
CA ARG A 645 3.77 28.62 6.64
C ARG A 645 2.27 28.59 6.42
N ASP A 646 1.83 27.68 5.55
CA ASP A 646 0.42 27.39 5.38
C ASP A 646 -0.09 26.47 6.49
N ARG A 647 -0.55 27.09 7.59
CA ARG A 647 -1.09 26.36 8.73
C ARG A 647 -2.37 25.60 8.40
N LEU A 648 -3.10 26.04 7.39
CA LEU A 648 -4.27 25.30 6.87
C LEU A 648 -3.85 23.97 6.25
N LEU A 649 -2.77 24.00 5.49
CA LEU A 649 -2.21 22.81 4.88
C LEU A 649 -1.76 21.78 5.93
N GLU A 650 -1.06 22.22 6.99
CA GLU A 650 -0.65 21.37 8.10
C GLU A 650 -1.85 20.74 8.83
N ILE A 651 -2.90 21.50 9.08
CA ILE A 651 -4.13 21.01 9.74
C ILE A 651 -4.84 19.98 8.86
N ASN A 652 -4.96 20.26 7.57
CA ASN A 652 -5.55 19.32 6.61
C ASN A 652 -4.75 18.02 6.54
N SER A 653 -3.42 18.13 6.45
CA SER A 653 -2.52 16.98 6.34
C SER A 653 -2.47 16.13 7.62
N ALA A 654 -2.61 16.76 8.80
CA ALA A 654 -2.63 16.04 10.08
C ALA A 654 -3.90 15.22 10.33
N GLY A 655 -5.03 15.55 9.69
CA GLY A 655 -6.29 14.81 9.75
C GLY A 655 -7.00 14.78 11.11
N GLY A 656 -6.45 15.41 12.16
CA GLY A 656 -7.05 15.60 13.47
C GLY A 656 -7.63 14.34 14.12
N THR A 657 -8.85 14.45 14.67
CA THR A 657 -9.54 13.33 15.38
C THR A 657 -9.93 12.18 14.43
N ALA A 658 -10.13 12.44 13.15
CA ALA A 658 -10.44 11.40 12.18
C ALA A 658 -9.24 10.46 11.94
N ALA A 659 -8.05 11.04 11.86
CA ALA A 659 -6.80 10.31 11.76
C ALA A 659 -6.55 9.40 12.98
N GLN A 660 -6.82 9.94 14.19
CA GLN A 660 -6.71 9.19 15.43
C GLN A 660 -7.65 7.97 15.46
N ARG A 661 -8.94 8.18 15.14
CA ARG A 661 -9.92 7.10 15.06
C ARG A 661 -9.57 6.03 14.04
N LEU A 662 -8.97 6.43 12.91
CA LEU A 662 -8.51 5.48 11.90
C LEU A 662 -7.38 4.61 12.44
N ALA A 663 -6.40 5.20 13.14
CA ALA A 663 -5.32 4.46 13.78
C ALA A 663 -5.84 3.48 14.85
N GLU A 664 -6.76 3.92 15.71
CA GLU A 664 -7.41 3.10 16.72
C GLU A 664 -8.20 1.94 16.09
N HIS A 665 -8.91 2.22 14.99
CA HIS A 665 -9.68 1.19 14.27
C HIS A 665 -8.78 0.11 13.66
N ILE A 666 -7.63 0.49 13.09
CA ILE A 666 -6.65 -0.47 12.57
C ILE A 666 -6.01 -1.26 13.71
N ALA A 667 -5.60 -0.59 14.80
CA ALA A 667 -5.02 -1.24 15.97
C ALA A 667 -5.96 -2.29 16.60
N ALA A 668 -7.26 -2.02 16.61
CA ALA A 668 -8.27 -2.95 17.10
C ALA A 668 -8.43 -4.22 16.23
N GLN A 669 -7.89 -4.23 15.00
CA GLN A 669 -7.89 -5.42 14.12
C GLN A 669 -6.61 -6.24 14.22
N ASP A 670 -5.55 -5.70 14.83
CA ASP A 670 -4.31 -6.42 15.02
C ASP A 670 -4.50 -7.53 16.07
N GLY A 671 -4.01 -8.74 15.81
CA GLY A 671 -4.07 -9.88 16.74
C GLY A 671 -5.46 -10.34 17.13
N THR A 672 -6.50 -10.03 16.36
CA THR A 672 -7.86 -10.49 16.65
C THR A 672 -7.97 -12.01 16.59
N ALA A 673 -8.76 -12.60 17.50
CA ALA A 673 -9.00 -14.04 17.53
C ALA A 673 -9.58 -14.56 16.21
N ASP A 674 -10.41 -13.76 15.55
CA ASP A 674 -11.04 -14.10 14.27
C ASP A 674 -10.00 -14.35 13.15
N LEU A 675 -9.01 -13.45 12.99
CA LEU A 675 -7.92 -13.64 12.03
C LEU A 675 -7.05 -14.86 12.40
N LYS A 676 -6.71 -14.99 13.70
CA LYS A 676 -5.87 -16.09 14.18
C LYS A 676 -6.56 -17.44 13.95
N ASP A 677 -7.79 -17.57 14.37
CA ASP A 677 -8.58 -18.81 14.23
C ASP A 677 -8.79 -19.16 12.75
N PHE A 678 -9.06 -18.16 11.91
CA PHE A 678 -9.18 -18.36 10.47
C PHE A 678 -7.88 -18.84 9.84
N ALA A 679 -6.75 -18.15 10.11
CA ALA A 679 -5.45 -18.50 9.53
C ALA A 679 -4.98 -19.91 9.95
N LEU A 680 -5.08 -20.24 11.24
CA LEU A 680 -4.72 -21.57 11.75
C LEU A 680 -5.58 -22.67 11.13
N ASN A 681 -6.90 -22.44 11.02
CA ASN A 681 -7.81 -23.38 10.36
C ASN A 681 -7.51 -23.52 8.86
N LEU A 682 -7.17 -22.42 8.17
CA LEU A 682 -6.76 -22.43 6.78
C LEU A 682 -5.52 -23.32 6.58
N PHE A 683 -4.49 -23.12 7.38
CA PHE A 683 -3.24 -23.86 7.31
C PHE A 683 -3.44 -25.36 7.66
N ASP A 684 -4.26 -25.66 8.68
CA ASP A 684 -4.59 -27.04 9.06
C ASP A 684 -5.33 -27.78 7.94
N VAL A 685 -6.37 -27.17 7.38
CA VAL A 685 -7.19 -27.82 6.32
C VAL A 685 -6.39 -28.00 5.01
N ILE A 686 -5.47 -27.11 4.72
CA ILE A 686 -4.54 -27.25 3.58
C ILE A 686 -3.50 -28.35 3.87
N GLY A 687 -3.18 -28.62 5.13
CA GLY A 687 -2.26 -29.66 5.56
C GLY A 687 -0.83 -29.15 5.77
N MET A 688 -0.67 -27.92 6.26
CA MET A 688 0.61 -27.35 6.69
C MET A 688 0.95 -27.80 8.11
N GLU A 689 2.24 -27.94 8.40
CA GLU A 689 2.72 -28.13 9.77
C GLU A 689 2.77 -26.78 10.50
N GLN A 690 2.30 -26.76 11.75
CA GLN A 690 2.21 -25.56 12.57
C GLN A 690 2.88 -25.82 13.92
N ASP A 691 3.93 -25.06 14.24
CA ASP A 691 4.67 -25.16 15.49
C ASP A 691 4.70 -23.79 16.18
N ASP A 692 4.29 -23.71 17.45
CA ASP A 692 4.47 -22.51 18.25
C ASP A 692 5.97 -22.33 18.58
N LEU A 693 6.55 -21.23 18.14
CA LEU A 693 7.95 -20.89 18.47
C LEU A 693 8.04 -20.23 19.86
N ASP A 694 7.11 -19.33 20.15
CA ASP A 694 6.90 -18.66 21.42
C ASP A 694 5.42 -18.24 21.58
N ASP A 695 5.08 -17.56 22.67
CA ASP A 695 3.70 -17.11 22.94
C ASP A 695 3.14 -16.15 21.86
N LYS A 696 3.99 -15.57 21.00
CA LYS A 696 3.65 -14.51 20.02
C LYS A 696 3.93 -14.87 18.58
N SER A 697 4.63 -15.98 18.34
CA SER A 697 5.05 -16.39 17.02
C SER A 697 4.90 -17.88 16.77
N LEU A 698 4.61 -18.22 15.51
CA LEU A 698 4.49 -19.60 15.05
C LEU A 698 5.27 -19.81 13.78
N VAL A 699 5.72 -21.04 13.56
CA VAL A 699 6.41 -21.46 12.34
C VAL A 699 5.47 -22.34 11.52
N ILE A 700 5.29 -22.00 10.26
CA ILE A 700 4.51 -22.77 9.30
C ILE A 700 5.48 -23.44 8.31
N ARG A 701 5.33 -24.75 8.11
CA ARG A 701 6.16 -25.52 7.17
C ARG A 701 5.31 -26.27 6.16
N PRO A 702 5.82 -26.43 4.93
CA PRO A 702 5.15 -27.29 3.95
C PRO A 702 5.25 -28.78 4.37
N THR A 703 4.23 -29.55 4.01
CA THR A 703 4.23 -31.02 4.16
C THR A 703 4.03 -31.72 2.82
N ALA A 704 4.45 -32.98 2.72
CA ALA A 704 4.25 -33.77 1.51
C ALA A 704 2.76 -34.08 1.19
N THR A 705 1.86 -33.78 2.13
CA THR A 705 0.42 -34.10 2.02
C THR A 705 -0.45 -32.85 1.87
N MET A 706 0.16 -31.71 1.58
CA MET A 706 -0.60 -30.47 1.35
C MET A 706 -1.59 -30.60 0.19
N ALA A 707 -2.80 -30.09 0.40
CA ALA A 707 -3.84 -30.04 -0.64
C ALA A 707 -3.49 -29.07 -1.78
N LEU A 708 -2.64 -28.08 -1.50
CA LEU A 708 -2.14 -27.06 -2.42
C LEU A 708 -0.61 -26.99 -2.27
N PRO A 709 0.17 -27.67 -3.13
CA PRO A 709 1.61 -27.81 -2.95
C PRO A 709 2.37 -26.48 -3.07
N ASP A 710 1.92 -25.58 -3.94
CA ASP A 710 2.56 -24.28 -4.20
C ASP A 710 1.80 -23.14 -3.49
N PHE A 711 1.76 -23.18 -2.15
CA PHE A 711 1.06 -22.15 -1.39
C PHE A 711 1.86 -20.83 -1.37
N PRO A 712 1.25 -19.70 -1.77
CA PRO A 712 1.95 -18.42 -1.88
C PRO A 712 2.56 -17.92 -0.57
N GLY A 713 3.83 -17.52 -0.62
CA GLY A 713 4.57 -17.03 0.54
C GLY A 713 5.14 -18.11 1.46
N LEU A 714 4.82 -19.40 1.23
CA LEU A 714 5.38 -20.51 1.99
C LEU A 714 6.70 -20.97 1.34
N LYS A 715 7.80 -20.92 2.10
CA LYS A 715 9.12 -21.34 1.67
C LYS A 715 9.36 -22.80 2.06
N GLU A 716 10.30 -23.49 1.38
CA GLU A 716 10.67 -24.88 1.70
C GLU A 716 11.15 -25.05 3.15
N GLU A 717 11.93 -24.08 3.66
CA GLU A 717 12.40 -24.06 5.05
C GLU A 717 11.33 -23.64 6.06
N GLY A 718 10.17 -23.20 5.61
CA GLY A 718 9.10 -22.65 6.42
C GLY A 718 9.16 -21.13 6.57
N VAL A 719 8.14 -20.56 7.22
CA VAL A 719 7.99 -19.11 7.48
C VAL A 719 7.58 -18.92 8.93
N THR A 720 8.26 -17.99 9.62
CA THR A 720 7.89 -17.57 10.97
C THR A 720 6.91 -16.39 10.89
N LEU A 721 5.78 -16.51 11.55
CA LEU A 721 4.66 -15.57 11.51
C LEU A 721 4.34 -15.02 12.90
N THR A 722 3.82 -13.79 12.96
CA THR A 722 3.19 -13.20 14.14
C THR A 722 1.94 -12.43 13.76
N PHE A 723 0.97 -12.35 14.67
CA PHE A 723 -0.23 -11.52 14.55
C PHE A 723 -0.10 -10.18 15.28
N GLU A 724 1.02 -9.94 15.99
CA GLU A 724 1.25 -8.74 16.77
C GLU A 724 2.18 -7.76 16.03
N ARG A 725 1.67 -6.57 15.71
CA ARG A 725 2.41 -5.52 14.99
C ARG A 725 3.68 -5.09 15.70
N GLU A 726 3.61 -4.83 17.00
CA GLU A 726 4.78 -4.39 17.78
C GLU A 726 5.89 -5.44 17.79
N PHE A 727 5.50 -6.72 17.87
CA PHE A 727 6.45 -7.82 17.83
C PHE A 727 7.12 -7.94 16.45
N ALA A 728 6.34 -7.79 15.38
CA ALA A 728 6.86 -7.77 14.01
C ALA A 728 7.78 -6.58 13.73
N LEU A 729 7.49 -5.41 14.31
CA LEU A 729 8.33 -4.22 14.16
C LEU A 729 9.69 -4.35 14.82
N ALA A 730 9.77 -5.13 15.91
CA ALA A 730 11.01 -5.37 16.64
C ALA A 730 11.90 -6.46 16.01
N ARG A 731 11.35 -7.31 15.12
CA ARG A 731 12.05 -8.48 14.56
C ARG A 731 11.79 -8.58 13.06
N GLU A 732 12.77 -8.17 12.26
CA GLU A 732 12.63 -8.10 10.80
C GLU A 732 12.48 -9.46 10.10
N GLU A 733 12.93 -10.55 10.73
CA GLU A 733 12.85 -11.92 10.23
C GLU A 733 11.46 -12.56 10.35
N ILE A 734 10.54 -11.97 11.12
CA ILE A 734 9.21 -12.52 11.37
C ILE A 734 8.18 -11.79 10.49
N GLU A 735 7.41 -12.52 9.73
CA GLU A 735 6.34 -11.97 8.89
C GLU A 735 5.13 -11.54 9.73
N PHE A 736 4.56 -10.38 9.41
CA PHE A 736 3.37 -9.86 10.08
C PHE A 736 2.10 -10.28 9.35
N LEU A 737 1.36 -11.25 9.93
CA LEU A 737 0.16 -11.78 9.32
C LEU A 737 -1.07 -10.93 9.63
N THR A 738 -1.71 -10.44 8.58
CA THR A 738 -2.96 -9.66 8.62
C THR A 738 -3.91 -10.14 7.52
N TRP A 739 -5.14 -9.63 7.50
CA TRP A 739 -6.07 -9.90 6.40
C TRP A 739 -5.56 -9.44 5.02
N ASP A 740 -4.65 -8.45 4.96
CA ASP A 740 -4.06 -7.96 3.71
C ASP A 740 -2.78 -8.71 3.32
N HIS A 741 -2.29 -9.62 4.17
CA HIS A 741 -1.07 -10.39 3.89
C HIS A 741 -1.24 -11.31 2.68
N PRO A 742 -0.25 -11.45 1.77
CA PRO A 742 -0.35 -12.29 0.59
C PRO A 742 -0.76 -13.74 0.87
N MET A 743 -0.25 -14.36 1.94
CA MET A 743 -0.62 -15.74 2.31
C MET A 743 -2.12 -15.89 2.58
N ILE A 744 -2.74 -14.92 3.26
CA ILE A 744 -4.18 -14.98 3.55
C ILE A 744 -4.99 -14.69 2.29
N ARG A 745 -4.64 -13.64 1.55
CA ARG A 745 -5.36 -13.22 0.35
C ARG A 745 -5.31 -14.29 -0.75
N HIS A 746 -4.12 -14.74 -1.13
CA HIS A 746 -3.99 -15.77 -2.14
C HIS A 746 -4.52 -17.14 -1.66
N GLY A 747 -4.45 -17.43 -0.36
CA GLY A 747 -5.10 -18.61 0.21
C GLY A 747 -6.61 -18.57 0.05
N ILE A 748 -7.25 -17.41 0.28
CA ILE A 748 -8.67 -17.17 0.00
C ILE A 748 -8.95 -17.38 -1.50
N ASP A 749 -8.18 -16.73 -2.37
CA ASP A 749 -8.36 -16.80 -3.83
C ASP A 749 -8.23 -18.24 -4.35
N LEU A 750 -7.24 -19.01 -3.88
CA LEU A 750 -7.05 -20.43 -4.27
C LEU A 750 -8.23 -21.31 -3.86
N ILE A 751 -8.82 -21.08 -2.68
CA ILE A 751 -9.98 -21.86 -2.23
C ILE A 751 -11.22 -21.48 -3.03
N VAL A 752 -11.44 -20.19 -3.28
CA VAL A 752 -12.61 -19.72 -4.04
C VAL A 752 -12.53 -20.19 -5.48
N ALA A 753 -11.36 -20.07 -6.11
CA ALA A 753 -11.13 -20.50 -7.49
C ALA A 753 -11.21 -22.02 -7.64
N GLY A 754 -10.68 -22.78 -6.68
CA GLY A 754 -10.56 -24.23 -6.72
C GLY A 754 -11.85 -24.97 -6.37
N ASP A 755 -11.72 -26.28 -6.36
CA ASP A 755 -12.82 -27.22 -6.07
C ASP A 755 -12.91 -27.63 -4.60
N LEU A 756 -11.97 -27.21 -3.77
CA LEU A 756 -11.90 -27.60 -2.36
C LEU A 756 -13.16 -27.14 -1.60
N GLY A 757 -13.86 -28.09 -1.00
CA GLY A 757 -15.04 -27.82 -0.17
C GLY A 757 -16.33 -27.55 -0.95
N LYS A 758 -16.39 -27.77 -2.28
CA LYS A 758 -17.60 -27.59 -3.07
C LYS A 758 -18.71 -28.59 -2.72
N THR A 759 -18.36 -29.78 -2.24
CA THR A 759 -19.35 -30.83 -1.92
C THR A 759 -18.99 -31.55 -0.66
N ALA A 760 -19.98 -31.80 0.23
CA ALA A 760 -19.75 -32.57 1.45
C ALA A 760 -20.98 -33.41 1.83
N VAL A 761 -20.75 -34.40 2.66
CA VAL A 761 -21.81 -35.19 3.34
C VAL A 761 -21.44 -35.26 4.82
N SER A 762 -22.38 -34.93 5.71
CA SER A 762 -22.15 -34.85 7.14
C SER A 762 -23.22 -35.59 7.94
N LEU A 763 -22.84 -36.11 9.10
CA LEU A 763 -23.76 -36.75 10.05
C LEU A 763 -24.17 -35.75 11.14
N LEU A 764 -25.46 -35.55 11.32
CA LEU A 764 -25.98 -34.66 12.36
C LEU A 764 -26.28 -35.47 13.64
N ASN A 765 -25.55 -35.18 14.69
CA ASN A 765 -25.72 -35.77 16.01
C ASN A 765 -26.78 -35.02 16.81
N ASN A 766 -28.08 -35.22 16.50
CA ASN A 766 -29.17 -34.56 17.19
C ASN A 766 -30.30 -35.54 17.54
N LYS A 767 -30.38 -35.94 18.79
CA LYS A 767 -31.38 -36.90 19.31
C LYS A 767 -32.83 -36.45 19.20
N LYS A 768 -33.08 -35.19 18.89
CA LYS A 768 -34.45 -34.64 18.73
C LYS A 768 -35.05 -34.86 17.33
N LEU A 769 -34.19 -35.22 16.36
CA LEU A 769 -34.63 -35.47 14.99
C LEU A 769 -34.72 -36.99 14.76
N PRO A 770 -35.70 -37.48 13.96
CA PRO A 770 -35.76 -38.88 13.55
C PRO A 770 -34.51 -39.29 12.79
N THR A 771 -34.00 -40.51 13.04
CA THR A 771 -32.86 -41.06 12.29
C THR A 771 -33.18 -41.10 10.79
N GLY A 772 -32.23 -40.68 9.96
CA GLY A 772 -32.40 -40.61 8.50
C GLY A 772 -33.06 -39.33 8.00
N THR A 773 -33.33 -38.33 8.86
CA THR A 773 -33.80 -37.00 8.41
C THR A 773 -32.74 -36.35 7.55
N LEU A 774 -33.11 -35.95 6.31
CA LEU A 774 -32.23 -35.28 5.37
C LEU A 774 -32.39 -33.75 5.44
N LEU A 775 -31.27 -33.04 5.49
CA LEU A 775 -31.20 -31.61 5.28
C LEU A 775 -30.23 -31.34 4.13
N LEU A 776 -30.55 -30.37 3.28
CA LEU A 776 -29.70 -29.93 2.21
C LEU A 776 -29.22 -28.50 2.48
N GLU A 777 -27.94 -28.32 2.67
CA GLU A 777 -27.31 -27.01 2.86
C GLU A 777 -26.69 -26.57 1.55
N LEU A 778 -27.04 -25.37 1.12
CA LEU A 778 -26.65 -24.79 -0.15
C LEU A 778 -26.03 -23.41 0.10
N ILE A 779 -24.89 -23.17 -0.52
CA ILE A 779 -24.24 -21.87 -0.51
C ILE A 779 -24.28 -21.33 -1.94
N TYR A 780 -25.02 -20.27 -2.12
CA TYR A 780 -25.04 -19.49 -3.36
C TYR A 780 -24.18 -18.26 -3.21
N VAL A 781 -23.57 -17.80 -4.29
CA VAL A 781 -22.80 -16.55 -4.34
C VAL A 781 -23.44 -15.62 -5.36
N VAL A 782 -23.76 -14.41 -4.91
CA VAL A 782 -24.19 -13.29 -5.76
C VAL A 782 -22.97 -12.50 -6.15
N GLU A 783 -22.74 -12.30 -7.45
CA GLU A 783 -21.58 -11.62 -7.98
C GLU A 783 -21.89 -10.94 -9.32
N THR A 784 -21.04 -10.00 -9.72
CA THR A 784 -21.08 -9.39 -11.05
C THR A 784 -19.69 -9.39 -11.66
N GLN A 785 -19.63 -9.56 -12.96
CA GLN A 785 -18.39 -9.43 -13.72
C GLN A 785 -18.32 -8.00 -14.28
N ALA A 786 -17.23 -7.31 -13.97
CA ALA A 786 -17.04 -5.93 -14.35
C ALA A 786 -15.55 -5.58 -14.41
N PRO A 787 -15.16 -4.54 -15.19
CA PRO A 787 -13.80 -3.99 -15.15
C PRO A 787 -13.38 -3.62 -13.73
N LYS A 788 -12.18 -4.01 -13.31
CA LYS A 788 -11.65 -3.72 -11.96
C LYS A 788 -11.64 -2.22 -11.65
N ALA A 789 -11.42 -1.38 -12.67
CA ALA A 789 -11.46 0.07 -12.55
C ALA A 789 -12.78 0.63 -11.99
N LEU A 790 -13.91 -0.06 -12.18
CA LEU A 790 -15.21 0.32 -11.62
C LEU A 790 -15.32 0.04 -10.12
N GLN A 791 -14.49 -0.87 -9.57
CA GLN A 791 -14.45 -1.25 -8.15
C GLN A 791 -15.80 -1.66 -7.56
N LEU A 792 -16.56 -2.43 -8.32
CA LEU A 792 -17.89 -2.86 -7.90
C LEU A 792 -17.87 -3.76 -6.67
N THR A 793 -16.76 -4.43 -6.40
CA THR A 793 -16.59 -5.28 -5.21
C THR A 793 -16.76 -4.53 -3.88
N ARG A 794 -16.64 -3.20 -3.86
CA ARG A 794 -16.97 -2.39 -2.67
C ARG A 794 -18.48 -2.29 -2.40
N PHE A 795 -19.32 -2.47 -3.43
CA PHE A 795 -20.77 -2.41 -3.35
C PHE A 795 -21.39 -3.80 -3.41
N LEU A 796 -20.92 -4.63 -4.34
CA LEU A 796 -21.33 -6.02 -4.51
C LEU A 796 -20.07 -6.91 -4.57
N PRO A 797 -19.45 -7.21 -3.42
CA PRO A 797 -18.45 -8.27 -3.36
C PRO A 797 -19.11 -9.62 -3.64
N PRO A 798 -18.36 -10.69 -3.97
CA PRO A 798 -18.92 -12.05 -3.97
C PRO A 798 -19.64 -12.31 -2.64
N SER A 799 -20.98 -12.32 -2.68
CA SER A 799 -21.82 -12.31 -1.48
C SER A 799 -22.47 -13.67 -1.25
N PRO A 800 -22.05 -14.47 -0.23
CA PRO A 800 -22.59 -15.78 0.03
C PRO A 800 -23.99 -15.69 0.65
N ILE A 801 -24.94 -16.46 0.11
CA ILE A 801 -26.28 -16.69 0.65
C ILE A 801 -26.40 -18.17 1.00
N ARG A 802 -26.63 -18.44 2.28
CA ARG A 802 -26.82 -19.78 2.81
C ARG A 802 -28.29 -20.13 2.86
N LEU A 803 -28.66 -21.30 2.33
CA LEU A 803 -29.96 -21.96 2.52
C LEU A 803 -29.74 -23.28 3.24
N LEU A 804 -30.63 -23.64 4.17
CA LEU A 804 -30.66 -24.95 4.85
C LEU A 804 -32.07 -25.54 4.72
N LEU A 805 -32.26 -26.39 3.72
CA LEU A 805 -33.56 -26.93 3.37
C LEU A 805 -33.87 -28.25 4.10
N ASP A 806 -35.09 -28.35 4.66
CA ASP A 806 -35.63 -29.64 5.14
C ASP A 806 -36.20 -30.44 3.97
N ALA A 807 -36.66 -31.65 4.23
CA ALA A 807 -37.23 -32.53 3.23
C ALA A 807 -38.50 -31.99 2.53
N LYS A 808 -39.11 -30.90 3.05
CA LYS A 808 -40.25 -30.22 2.51
C LYS A 808 -39.90 -28.95 1.75
N GLY A 809 -38.60 -28.59 1.70
CA GLY A 809 -38.11 -27.39 1.08
C GLY A 809 -38.20 -26.14 1.96
N ASN A 810 -38.49 -26.23 3.25
CA ASN A 810 -38.49 -25.09 4.15
C ASN A 810 -37.04 -24.68 4.47
N ASP A 811 -36.73 -23.39 4.38
CA ASP A 811 -35.43 -22.89 4.75
C ASP A 811 -35.29 -22.68 6.26
N LEU A 812 -34.42 -23.43 6.89
CA LEU A 812 -34.08 -23.38 8.30
C LEU A 812 -32.87 -22.48 8.62
N ALA A 813 -32.17 -21.94 7.63
CA ALA A 813 -30.98 -21.12 7.83
C ALA A 813 -31.21 -19.91 8.76
N PRO A 814 -32.35 -19.19 8.74
CA PRO A 814 -32.61 -18.07 9.66
C PRO A 814 -32.68 -18.51 11.14
N GLN A 815 -33.06 -19.74 11.42
CA GLN A 815 -33.27 -20.28 12.79
C GLN A 815 -32.05 -21.06 13.28
N VAL A 816 -31.24 -21.61 12.37
CA VAL A 816 -30.09 -22.45 12.65
C VAL A 816 -28.82 -21.80 12.13
N SER A 817 -28.10 -21.12 13.01
CA SER A 817 -26.82 -20.52 12.62
C SER A 817 -25.80 -21.58 12.20
N PHE A 818 -24.91 -21.22 11.30
CA PHE A 818 -23.85 -22.08 10.77
C PHE A 818 -23.00 -22.70 11.90
N ASP A 819 -22.48 -21.88 12.82
CA ASP A 819 -21.61 -22.35 13.90
C ASP A 819 -22.30 -23.31 14.89
N LYS A 820 -23.60 -23.12 15.13
CA LYS A 820 -24.38 -24.03 15.96
C LYS A 820 -24.60 -25.39 15.29
N LEU A 821 -24.74 -25.38 13.95
CA LEU A 821 -24.86 -26.60 13.16
C LEU A 821 -23.54 -27.34 13.11
N GLU A 822 -22.42 -26.64 12.79
CA GLU A 822 -21.08 -27.24 12.70
C GLU A 822 -20.70 -28.00 13.96
N LYS A 823 -20.98 -27.47 15.15
CA LYS A 823 -20.69 -28.13 16.43
C LYS A 823 -21.41 -29.46 16.64
N GLN A 824 -22.46 -29.74 15.86
CA GLN A 824 -23.26 -30.96 15.95
C GLN A 824 -22.97 -31.93 14.79
N LEU A 825 -22.16 -31.54 13.83
CA LEU A 825 -21.83 -32.36 12.68
C LEU A 825 -20.65 -33.28 12.97
N GLY A 826 -20.72 -34.47 12.41
CA GLY A 826 -19.66 -35.48 12.41
C GLY A 826 -19.31 -35.93 11.01
N SER A 827 -18.16 -36.57 10.87
CA SER A 827 -17.70 -37.12 9.59
C SER A 827 -18.37 -38.44 9.26
N LEU A 828 -18.55 -38.71 7.99
CA LEU A 828 -19.01 -39.99 7.44
C LEU A 828 -17.90 -40.64 6.58
N ASP A 829 -17.85 -41.98 6.57
CA ASP A 829 -17.03 -42.72 5.63
C ASP A 829 -17.47 -42.41 4.18
N LYS A 830 -16.52 -42.29 3.25
CA LYS A 830 -16.79 -41.98 1.85
C LYS A 830 -17.75 -42.97 1.16
N ASN A 831 -17.62 -44.24 1.45
CA ASN A 831 -18.49 -45.27 0.87
C ASN A 831 -19.94 -45.18 1.38
N MET A 832 -20.11 -44.87 2.66
CA MET A 832 -21.41 -44.61 3.24
C MET A 832 -22.03 -43.34 2.70
N ALA A 833 -21.24 -42.23 2.62
CA ALA A 833 -21.66 -40.98 2.02
C ALA A 833 -22.16 -41.14 0.59
N TYR A 834 -21.44 -41.90 -0.24
CA TYR A 834 -21.85 -42.20 -1.63
C TYR A 834 -23.17 -42.97 -1.71
N LYS A 835 -23.37 -43.99 -0.85
CA LYS A 835 -24.62 -44.73 -0.79
C LYS A 835 -25.81 -43.84 -0.44
N ILE A 836 -25.63 -42.94 0.50
CA ILE A 836 -26.65 -41.97 0.92
C ILE A 836 -26.99 -41.01 -0.24
N VAL A 837 -25.98 -40.44 -0.89
CA VAL A 837 -26.16 -39.56 -2.05
C VAL A 837 -26.94 -40.24 -3.16
N LYS A 838 -26.54 -41.51 -3.49
CA LYS A 838 -27.23 -42.31 -4.52
C LYS A 838 -28.69 -42.55 -4.18
N ALA A 839 -28.99 -42.87 -2.92
CA ALA A 839 -30.37 -43.09 -2.46
C ALA A 839 -31.21 -41.80 -2.42
N ALA A 840 -30.59 -40.67 -2.08
CA ALA A 840 -31.26 -39.37 -1.94
C ALA A 840 -31.29 -38.54 -3.23
N ARG A 841 -30.74 -39.03 -4.35
CA ARG A 841 -30.54 -38.24 -5.58
C ARG A 841 -31.80 -37.50 -6.06
N ALA A 842 -32.92 -38.20 -6.20
CA ALA A 842 -34.16 -37.59 -6.64
C ALA A 842 -34.69 -36.50 -5.69
N GLN A 843 -34.45 -36.68 -4.39
CA GLN A 843 -34.82 -35.69 -3.39
C GLN A 843 -33.91 -34.46 -3.43
N ILE A 844 -32.60 -34.67 -3.65
CA ILE A 844 -31.65 -33.58 -3.82
C ILE A 844 -32.00 -32.74 -5.05
N GLU A 845 -32.23 -33.39 -6.20
CA GLU A 845 -32.64 -32.70 -7.44
C GLU A 845 -33.94 -31.90 -7.25
N HIS A 846 -34.92 -32.44 -6.53
CA HIS A 846 -36.16 -31.73 -6.19
C HIS A 846 -35.93 -30.50 -5.29
N LEU A 847 -35.11 -30.65 -4.25
CA LEU A 847 -34.78 -29.55 -3.32
C LEU A 847 -33.98 -28.45 -4.00
N LEU A 848 -33.07 -28.79 -4.93
CA LEU A 848 -32.35 -27.81 -5.75
C LEU A 848 -33.31 -26.97 -6.60
N ALA A 849 -34.29 -27.61 -7.24
CA ALA A 849 -35.32 -26.89 -8.03
C ALA A 849 -36.17 -25.96 -7.15
N MET A 850 -36.49 -26.35 -5.91
CA MET A 850 -37.20 -25.48 -4.96
C MET A 850 -36.32 -24.31 -4.48
N ALA A 851 -35.02 -24.54 -4.33
CA ALA A 851 -34.09 -23.52 -3.90
C ALA A 851 -33.94 -22.38 -4.91
N GLU A 852 -34.08 -22.66 -6.22
CA GLU A 852 -33.91 -21.66 -7.28
C GLU A 852 -34.88 -20.47 -7.12
N GLN A 853 -36.12 -20.71 -6.77
CA GLN A 853 -37.11 -19.62 -6.54
C GLN A 853 -36.71 -18.78 -5.29
N THR A 854 -36.33 -19.43 -4.21
CA THR A 854 -35.94 -18.74 -2.96
C THR A 854 -34.67 -17.90 -3.12
N ILE A 855 -33.69 -18.42 -3.86
CA ILE A 855 -32.43 -17.71 -4.07
C ILE A 855 -32.61 -16.52 -5.00
N GLU A 856 -33.45 -16.62 -6.04
CA GLU A 856 -33.69 -15.51 -6.95
C GLU A 856 -34.22 -14.27 -6.23
N GLU A 857 -35.21 -14.45 -5.32
CA GLU A 857 -35.73 -13.34 -4.51
C GLU A 857 -34.69 -12.73 -3.61
N ARG A 858 -33.88 -13.55 -2.93
CA ARG A 858 -32.81 -13.06 -2.03
C ARG A 858 -31.66 -12.39 -2.78
N ALA A 859 -31.24 -12.97 -3.90
CA ALA A 859 -30.18 -12.41 -4.74
C ALA A 859 -30.60 -11.04 -5.30
N GLN A 860 -31.86 -10.91 -5.77
CA GLN A 860 -32.39 -9.64 -6.26
C GLN A 860 -32.38 -8.56 -5.16
N SER A 861 -32.69 -8.93 -3.91
CA SER A 861 -32.61 -8.00 -2.77
C SER A 861 -31.18 -7.51 -2.53
N VAL A 862 -30.18 -8.40 -2.60
CA VAL A 862 -28.75 -8.05 -2.44
C VAL A 862 -28.30 -7.13 -3.58
N ILE A 863 -28.64 -7.45 -4.82
CA ILE A 863 -28.30 -6.66 -6.00
C ILE A 863 -28.92 -5.26 -5.91
N GLU A 864 -30.17 -5.14 -5.49
CA GLU A 864 -30.85 -3.84 -5.38
C GLU A 864 -30.23 -2.97 -4.27
N GLN A 865 -29.88 -3.56 -3.13
CA GLN A 865 -29.12 -2.86 -2.07
C GLN A 865 -27.79 -2.35 -2.58
N ALA A 866 -27.04 -3.17 -3.34
CA ALA A 866 -25.77 -2.78 -3.94
C ALA A 866 -25.92 -1.62 -4.94
N LYS A 867 -26.97 -1.64 -5.79
CA LYS A 867 -27.29 -0.54 -6.72
C LYS A 867 -27.58 0.75 -5.98
N GLN A 868 -28.42 0.69 -4.94
CA GLN A 868 -28.76 1.87 -4.14
C GLN A 868 -27.52 2.45 -3.45
N ALA A 869 -26.68 1.59 -2.86
CA ALA A 869 -25.44 2.01 -2.22
C ALA A 869 -24.47 2.65 -3.23
N ALA A 870 -24.30 2.05 -4.41
CA ALA A 870 -23.47 2.59 -5.48
C ALA A 870 -23.98 3.96 -5.96
N GLN A 871 -25.27 4.04 -6.25
CA GLN A 871 -25.89 5.28 -6.71
C GLN A 871 -25.79 6.39 -5.69
N GLN A 872 -26.11 6.13 -4.42
CA GLN A 872 -26.03 7.12 -3.34
C GLN A 872 -24.61 7.61 -3.14
N THR A 873 -23.64 6.70 -3.03
CA THR A 873 -22.24 7.03 -2.76
C THR A 873 -21.62 7.82 -3.91
N LEU A 874 -21.76 7.33 -5.14
CA LEU A 874 -21.13 7.96 -6.30
C LEU A 874 -21.80 9.28 -6.66
N THR A 875 -23.12 9.40 -6.50
CA THR A 875 -23.84 10.67 -6.71
C THR A 875 -23.47 11.71 -5.64
N ALA A 876 -23.32 11.30 -4.38
CA ALA A 876 -22.87 12.20 -3.33
C ALA A 876 -21.44 12.73 -3.60
N GLU A 877 -20.55 11.87 -4.07
CA GLU A 877 -19.18 12.25 -4.45
C GLU A 877 -19.18 13.18 -5.67
N LEU A 878 -19.96 12.91 -6.70
CA LEU A 878 -20.16 13.79 -7.87
C LEU A 878 -20.66 15.18 -7.47
N ASN A 879 -21.69 15.23 -6.65
CA ASN A 879 -22.25 16.51 -6.17
C ASN A 879 -21.23 17.29 -5.34
N ARG A 880 -20.46 16.59 -4.49
CA ARG A 880 -19.36 17.19 -3.72
C ARG A 880 -18.30 17.76 -4.65
N LEU A 881 -17.80 16.99 -5.62
CA LEU A 881 -16.78 17.44 -6.56
C LEU A 881 -17.28 18.61 -7.41
N GLY A 882 -18.51 18.58 -7.90
CA GLY A 882 -19.11 19.67 -8.67
C GLY A 882 -19.27 20.96 -7.84
N ALA A 883 -19.72 20.85 -6.59
CA ALA A 883 -19.79 21.98 -5.68
C ALA A 883 -18.40 22.57 -5.37
N LEU A 884 -17.40 21.70 -5.17
CA LEU A 884 -16.02 22.13 -4.94
C LEU A 884 -15.41 22.77 -6.19
N GLN A 885 -15.66 22.23 -7.39
CA GLN A 885 -15.14 22.81 -8.65
C GLN A 885 -15.62 24.24 -8.87
N ALA A 886 -16.86 24.55 -8.49
CA ALA A 886 -17.40 25.90 -8.61
C ALA A 886 -16.60 26.95 -7.80
N VAL A 887 -15.90 26.52 -6.74
CA VAL A 887 -15.17 27.40 -5.81
C VAL A 887 -13.66 27.14 -5.78
N ASN A 888 -13.22 25.94 -6.14
CA ASN A 888 -11.81 25.52 -6.14
C ASN A 888 -11.37 25.02 -7.53
N LYS A 889 -10.54 25.78 -8.20
CA LYS A 889 -10.01 25.48 -9.54
C LYS A 889 -9.05 24.27 -9.58
N ASN A 890 -8.66 23.73 -8.42
CA ASN A 890 -7.83 22.52 -8.34
C ASN A 890 -8.63 21.23 -8.57
N ILE A 891 -9.95 21.29 -8.74
CA ILE A 891 -10.77 20.17 -9.15
C ILE A 891 -10.79 20.09 -10.66
N ARG A 892 -10.22 19.02 -11.20
CA ARG A 892 -10.12 18.82 -12.64
C ARG A 892 -11.43 18.31 -13.22
N GLN A 893 -11.76 18.77 -14.42
CA GLN A 893 -12.97 18.33 -15.12
C GLN A 893 -12.94 16.83 -15.42
N ASP A 894 -11.75 16.30 -15.77
CA ASP A 894 -11.58 14.89 -16.07
C ASP A 894 -11.86 13.97 -14.86
N GLU A 895 -11.66 14.44 -13.60
CA GLU A 895 -12.07 13.70 -12.40
C GLU A 895 -13.61 13.54 -12.34
N ILE A 896 -14.34 14.60 -12.64
CA ILE A 896 -15.80 14.59 -12.65
C ILE A 896 -16.33 13.71 -13.78
N ASP A 897 -15.78 13.86 -14.98
CA ASP A 897 -16.18 13.08 -16.16
C ASP A 897 -15.92 11.59 -15.95
N THR A 898 -14.78 11.25 -15.37
CA THR A 898 -14.42 9.87 -15.03
C THR A 898 -15.38 9.29 -13.99
N LEU A 899 -15.71 10.04 -12.94
CA LEU A 899 -16.61 9.58 -11.90
C LEU A 899 -18.05 9.42 -12.44
N GLN A 900 -18.50 10.31 -13.35
CA GLN A 900 -19.78 10.19 -14.04
C GLN A 900 -19.83 8.92 -14.92
N HIS A 901 -18.74 8.63 -15.63
CA HIS A 901 -18.60 7.40 -16.40
C HIS A 901 -18.68 6.17 -15.51
N ILE A 902 -17.93 6.16 -14.39
CA ILE A 902 -17.95 5.08 -13.40
C ILE A 902 -19.36 4.86 -12.85
N LEU A 903 -20.09 5.91 -12.47
CA LEU A 903 -21.47 5.78 -12.00
C LEU A 903 -22.35 5.09 -13.03
N THR A 904 -22.30 5.55 -14.28
CA THR A 904 -23.14 5.01 -15.35
C THR A 904 -22.81 3.54 -15.62
N GLN A 905 -21.53 3.20 -15.78
CA GLN A 905 -21.09 1.83 -16.06
C GLN A 905 -21.34 0.89 -14.85
N SER A 906 -21.14 1.39 -13.63
CA SER A 906 -21.42 0.62 -12.40
C SER A 906 -22.87 0.16 -12.33
N LEU A 907 -23.82 1.03 -12.63
CA LEU A 907 -25.25 0.69 -12.62
C LEU A 907 -25.62 -0.33 -13.73
N VAL A 908 -24.98 -0.21 -14.91
CA VAL A 908 -25.16 -1.19 -16.00
C VAL A 908 -24.62 -2.56 -15.59
N CYS A 909 -23.41 -2.65 -15.07
CA CYS A 909 -22.83 -3.93 -14.62
C CYS A 909 -23.62 -4.56 -13.46
N LEU A 910 -24.09 -3.76 -12.49
CA LEU A 910 -24.91 -4.26 -11.38
C LEU A 910 -26.29 -4.77 -11.84
N GLN A 911 -26.82 -4.27 -12.97
CA GLN A 911 -28.04 -4.85 -13.57
C GLN A 911 -27.81 -6.24 -14.17
N GLN A 912 -26.56 -6.56 -14.55
CA GLN A 912 -26.16 -7.84 -15.11
C GLN A 912 -25.70 -8.83 -14.03
N ALA A 913 -25.69 -8.40 -12.75
CA ALA A 913 -25.33 -9.26 -11.65
C ALA A 913 -26.26 -10.49 -11.56
N GLY A 914 -25.67 -11.61 -11.16
CA GLY A 914 -26.38 -12.87 -11.07
C GLY A 914 -25.96 -13.67 -9.83
N TRP A 915 -26.45 -14.88 -9.74
CA TRP A 915 -26.09 -15.80 -8.68
C TRP A 915 -25.69 -17.17 -9.24
N ARG A 916 -24.82 -17.88 -8.53
CA ARG A 916 -24.43 -19.25 -8.83
C ARG A 916 -24.42 -20.10 -7.57
N LEU A 917 -24.72 -21.39 -7.72
CA LEU A 917 -24.47 -22.36 -6.65
C LEU A 917 -22.96 -22.59 -6.54
N ASP A 918 -22.38 -22.24 -5.40
CA ASP A 918 -20.95 -22.40 -5.14
C ASP A 918 -20.63 -23.75 -4.51
N SER A 919 -21.38 -24.13 -3.48
CA SER A 919 -21.14 -25.39 -2.77
C SER A 919 -22.43 -25.94 -2.18
N LEU A 920 -22.43 -27.27 -1.94
CA LEU A 920 -23.55 -27.94 -1.33
C LEU A 920 -23.11 -29.05 -0.36
N ARG A 921 -23.89 -29.21 0.71
CA ARG A 921 -23.66 -30.26 1.71
C ARG A 921 -24.96 -31.01 2.03
N LEU A 922 -24.92 -32.34 1.91
CA LEU A 922 -26.00 -33.20 2.38
C LEU A 922 -25.76 -33.56 3.86
N ILE A 923 -26.75 -33.32 4.67
CA ILE A 923 -26.70 -33.61 6.12
C ILE A 923 -27.76 -34.66 6.45
N VAL A 924 -27.36 -35.72 7.17
CA VAL A 924 -28.21 -36.82 7.56
C VAL A 924 -28.22 -36.98 9.09
N SER A 925 -29.40 -37.07 9.72
CA SER A 925 -29.48 -37.28 11.18
C SER A 925 -29.15 -38.73 11.54
N ASN A 926 -28.39 -38.88 12.66
CA ASN A 926 -28.02 -40.17 13.22
C ASN A 926 -29.18 -40.83 13.95
#